data_5c07b47932b35bdd283d6f1dce12abaa
#
_entry.id   5c07b47932b35bdd283d6f1dce12abaa
#
_cell.length_a   1.000
_cell.length_b   1.000
_cell.length_c   1.000
_cell.angle_alpha   90.00
_cell.angle_beta   90.00
_cell.angle_gamma   90.00
#
_symmetry.space_group_name_H-M   'P 1'
#
loop_
_entity.id
_entity.type
_entity.pdbx_description
1 polymer ?
#
loop_
_entity_poly.entity_id
_entity_poly.type
_entity_poly.pdbx_seq_one_letter_code
_entity_poly.pdbx_strand_id
1 'polypeptide(L)'
;MSTIFRRSRLRAFAVGALATGIAGLASAQTATPPDQDATFRAHAHTADHHAQQGLPGGMVMLHRPDDGDDRSNRTRTPIKHVILLIGENRTFDHVYATYTPPRGQQVRNLLSEGIVNADGTPGPQVAKAQQWQAQSTGKFALAPQHTAPYATLPAMNTGGAPTQAPFASAQQAQAIEPGLPDAAYGELAAGGTGLPNHVLDTRFPATLPNAPVDMHASLGYDDYANSPVHRFFQMWQQLDCDADAATLDNLSGCRNDLFPWVETSVGAGSNGKPQPANFTDQTTGEGSTAMQFLNIAHGDAPYFAELARTYALSDNFHQSVMGGTGANHIMLGYGEPIWYDDAQGHPAVPPANQIENPDAQPGTNNWYVQDGYGGGSYVDCADDNQPGVAQIRNYLHALPYDAFHGGNCRRNAYYLLNNYNPGYLGDGTPAPLGASQFTIPPTKQDNLALLLSRHRVSWKYYGEGWDNGKEDGEGGSYCNICNPFLYSEQVMTNPKLRARNQDINDLYSDIRNGTLPAVSIAKPDGLLDGHPASSKLDLYEGYVQKIVEMVKANPTLWNDTAIMVTFDEGGGYYDSGYVQPIDFFGDGTRIPLLVISKYSEGGHVVHTYYDHVSFDKFVEANWGLHERISQRSRDNLPNPVALPEDPYVPLNAPAIGNLMDMFDFRLAHQPGRDDDEALQD
;
A
#
# COMPACT_ATOMS: atom_id res chain seq x y z
N MET A 1 -41.64 25.87 -6.98
CA MET A 1 -40.48 26.33 -7.73
C MET A 1 -39.62 27.17 -6.79
N SER A 2 -38.69 26.59 -6.15
CA SER A 2 -37.58 27.24 -5.41
C SER A 2 -37.06 26.30 -4.33
N THR A 3 -36.21 25.34 -4.66
CA THR A 3 -35.46 24.55 -3.67
C THR A 3 -34.48 23.56 -4.35
N ILE A 4 -33.66 24.03 -5.27
CA ILE A 4 -32.63 23.18 -5.88
C ILE A 4 -31.20 23.82 -5.84
N PHE A 5 -31.02 25.04 -5.34
CA PHE A 5 -29.74 25.74 -5.42
C PHE A 5 -29.05 25.98 -4.07
N ARG A 6 -29.09 25.05 -3.11
CA ARG A 6 -28.42 25.24 -1.81
C ARG A 6 -27.51 24.10 -1.35
N ARG A 7 -27.32 23.04 -2.13
CA ARG A 7 -26.48 21.91 -1.68
C ARG A 7 -24.97 22.02 -2.03
N SER A 8 -24.62 22.78 -3.04
CA SER A 8 -23.20 22.91 -3.46
C SER A 8 -22.34 23.89 -2.64
N ARG A 9 -22.96 24.75 -1.82
CA ARG A 9 -22.18 25.75 -1.05
C ARG A 9 -21.75 25.30 0.36
N LEU A 10 -22.26 24.19 0.88
CA LEU A 10 -21.87 23.72 2.21
C LEU A 10 -20.58 22.86 2.21
N ARG A 11 -20.26 22.17 1.11
CA ARG A 11 -19.01 21.41 1.01
C ARG A 11 -17.76 22.30 1.06
N ALA A 12 -17.78 23.47 0.44
CA ALA A 12 -16.65 24.40 0.41
C ALA A 12 -16.29 25.02 1.78
N PHE A 13 -17.22 25.01 2.77
CA PHE A 13 -16.97 25.66 4.05
C PHE A 13 -16.29 24.77 5.10
N ALA A 14 -16.39 23.44 5.01
CA ALA A 14 -15.83 22.53 6.00
C ALA A 14 -14.30 22.34 5.81
N VAL A 15 -13.83 22.27 4.56
CA VAL A 15 -12.40 22.09 4.25
C VAL A 15 -11.63 23.42 4.34
N GLY A 16 -12.26 24.55 4.08
CA GLY A 16 -11.64 25.87 4.23
C GLY A 16 -11.28 26.25 5.67
N ALA A 17 -11.89 25.64 6.67
CA ALA A 17 -11.57 25.92 8.07
C ALA A 17 -10.31 25.20 8.58
N LEU A 18 -9.93 24.05 7.98
CA LEU A 18 -8.66 23.40 8.32
C LEU A 18 -7.44 24.07 7.67
N ALA A 19 -7.60 24.70 6.50
CA ALA A 19 -6.51 25.37 5.80
C ALA A 19 -6.13 26.74 6.38
N THR A 20 -7.03 27.40 7.13
CA THR A 20 -6.77 28.76 7.67
C THR A 20 -6.13 28.78 9.06
N GLY A 21 -6.05 27.64 9.75
CA GLY A 21 -5.39 27.54 11.07
C GLY A 21 -3.85 27.50 11.02
N ILE A 22 -3.23 27.30 9.86
CA ILE A 22 -1.77 27.10 9.72
C ILE A 22 -1.07 28.35 9.13
N ALA A 23 -1.79 29.37 8.68
CA ALA A 23 -1.20 30.54 8.04
C ALA A 23 -0.73 31.68 9.00
N GLY A 24 -0.64 31.44 10.28
CA GLY A 24 -0.45 32.50 11.30
C GLY A 24 0.85 32.52 12.08
N LEU A 25 1.88 31.71 11.77
CA LEU A 25 3.18 31.78 12.44
C LEU A 25 4.33 31.53 11.45
N ALA A 26 4.58 32.51 10.61
CA ALA A 26 5.77 32.54 9.79
C ALA A 26 6.89 33.27 10.55
N SER A 27 7.74 32.53 11.25
CA SER A 27 9.16 32.85 11.44
C SER A 27 9.83 31.78 12.29
N ALA A 28 10.55 30.96 11.68
CA ALA A 28 11.59 29.98 12.01
C ALA A 28 11.25 28.68 11.28
N GLN A 29 11.73 28.55 10.06
CA GLN A 29 11.67 27.30 9.31
C GLN A 29 12.56 26.25 9.98
N THR A 30 11.98 25.49 10.87
CA THR A 30 12.44 24.12 11.07
C THR A 30 11.67 23.31 10.04
N ALA A 31 12.35 22.83 9.00
CA ALA A 31 11.74 21.91 8.09
C ALA A 31 11.42 20.62 8.85
N THR A 32 10.17 20.40 9.07
CA THR A 32 9.62 19.15 9.58
C THR A 32 9.85 18.08 8.52
N PRO A 33 10.22 16.84 8.89
CA PRO A 33 10.15 15.74 7.95
C PRO A 33 8.71 15.70 7.40
N PRO A 34 8.51 15.75 6.09
CA PRO A 34 7.18 15.56 5.55
C PRO A 34 6.77 14.13 5.90
N ASP A 35 5.65 13.98 6.59
CA ASP A 35 4.92 12.74 6.57
C ASP A 35 4.58 12.47 5.11
N GLN A 36 4.98 11.31 4.59
CA GLN A 36 4.83 11.00 3.17
C GLN A 36 3.38 11.05 2.74
N ASP A 37 2.50 10.72 3.65
CA ASP A 37 1.11 10.45 3.38
C ASP A 37 0.19 11.58 3.89
N ALA A 38 0.68 12.48 4.74
CA ALA A 38 -0.10 13.63 5.22
C ALA A 38 -0.27 14.77 4.19
N THR A 39 0.33 14.64 3.00
CA THR A 39 0.31 15.69 1.99
C THR A 39 -0.58 15.42 0.79
N PHE A 40 -1.77 14.89 1.00
CA PHE A 40 -2.85 15.07 0.02
C PHE A 40 -3.27 16.54 -0.02
N ARG A 41 -2.39 17.40 -0.50
CA ARG A 41 -2.73 18.80 -0.78
C ARG A 41 -2.84 18.98 -2.28
N ALA A 42 -4.05 19.11 -2.73
CA ALA A 42 -4.32 19.67 -4.04
C ALA A 42 -3.62 21.03 -4.21
N HIS A 43 -2.74 21.11 -5.18
CA HIS A 43 -2.32 22.39 -5.69
C HIS A 43 -3.40 22.89 -6.66
N ALA A 44 -4.20 23.85 -6.22
CA ALA A 44 -5.10 24.58 -7.12
C ALA A 44 -4.27 25.26 -8.21
N HIS A 45 -4.35 24.76 -9.43
CA HIS A 45 -3.79 25.42 -10.60
C HIS A 45 -4.87 26.20 -11.35
N THR A 46 -4.68 27.50 -11.43
CA THR A 46 -5.40 28.33 -12.38
C THR A 46 -4.89 28.01 -13.79
N ALA A 47 -5.79 27.50 -14.62
CA ALA A 47 -5.51 27.21 -16.01
C ALA A 47 -5.45 28.50 -16.83
N ASP A 48 -4.33 28.74 -17.47
CA ASP A 48 -4.24 29.67 -18.60
C ASP A 48 -4.19 28.86 -19.90
N HIS A 49 -5.09 29.20 -20.80
CA HIS A 49 -5.25 28.60 -22.12
C HIS A 49 -4.14 28.99 -23.05
N HIS A 50 -3.41 28.07 -23.67
CA HIS A 50 -2.79 28.28 -24.97
C HIS A 50 -2.92 27.08 -25.91
N ALA A 51 -3.16 27.40 -27.15
CA ALA A 51 -3.66 26.63 -28.24
C ALA A 51 -2.69 25.60 -28.85
N GLN A 52 -3.31 24.59 -29.43
CA GLN A 52 -2.82 23.55 -30.30
C GLN A 52 -1.74 23.92 -31.31
N GLN A 53 -0.73 23.08 -31.47
CA GLN A 53 -0.17 22.72 -32.78
C GLN A 53 0.17 21.23 -32.80
N GLY A 54 -0.33 20.53 -33.83
CA GLY A 54 -0.19 19.10 -33.97
C GLY A 54 1.16 18.68 -34.58
N LEU A 55 1.57 17.46 -34.25
CA LEU A 55 2.65 16.71 -34.89
C LEU A 55 2.15 15.31 -35.37
N PRO A 56 2.73 14.78 -36.44
CA PRO A 56 2.17 13.65 -37.16
C PRO A 56 2.44 12.32 -36.49
N GLY A 57 1.41 11.48 -36.47
CA GLY A 57 1.35 10.21 -35.79
C GLY A 57 2.18 9.09 -36.39
N GLY A 58 2.72 8.28 -35.51
CA GLY A 58 2.99 6.88 -35.75
C GLY A 58 1.73 6.07 -35.43
N MET A 59 1.02 5.63 -36.44
CA MET A 59 -0.20 4.85 -36.31
C MET A 59 0.16 3.41 -35.92
N VAL A 60 0.05 3.06 -34.66
CA VAL A 60 -0.15 1.66 -34.27
C VAL A 60 -1.59 1.30 -34.67
N MET A 61 -1.73 0.40 -35.61
CA MET A 61 -3.02 -0.09 -36.06
C MET A 61 -3.72 -0.83 -34.91
N LEU A 62 -4.54 -0.09 -34.17
CA LEU A 62 -5.58 -0.71 -33.35
C LEU A 62 -6.58 -1.33 -34.33
N HIS A 63 -6.64 -2.66 -34.32
CA HIS A 63 -7.66 -3.39 -35.03
C HIS A 63 -9.04 -2.81 -34.67
N ARG A 64 -9.86 -2.50 -35.68
CA ARG A 64 -11.26 -2.09 -35.49
C ARG A 64 -11.96 -3.13 -34.62
N PRO A 65 -12.77 -2.72 -33.63
CA PRO A 65 -13.61 -3.66 -32.92
C PRO A 65 -14.68 -4.16 -33.86
N ASP A 66 -14.65 -5.45 -34.20
CA ASP A 66 -15.86 -6.15 -34.58
C ASP A 66 -16.78 -6.18 -33.35
N ASP A 67 -17.97 -5.64 -33.49
CA ASP A 67 -19.04 -5.66 -32.47
C ASP A 67 -19.51 -7.12 -32.28
N GLY A 68 -18.87 -7.87 -31.37
CA GLY A 68 -19.38 -9.21 -31.18
C GLY A 68 -18.76 -10.13 -30.13
N ASP A 69 -17.64 -9.82 -29.51
CA ASP A 69 -17.03 -10.81 -28.64
C ASP A 69 -16.43 -10.22 -27.36
N ASP A 70 -17.28 -9.70 -26.48
CA ASP A 70 -16.89 -9.37 -25.10
C ASP A 70 -16.49 -10.67 -24.38
N ARG A 71 -15.24 -10.73 -23.91
CA ARG A 71 -14.69 -11.89 -23.19
C ARG A 71 -14.85 -11.83 -21.69
N SER A 72 -15.43 -10.78 -21.16
CA SER A 72 -15.59 -10.57 -19.72
C SER A 72 -16.24 -11.75 -19.01
N ASN A 73 -17.18 -12.43 -19.66
CA ASN A 73 -17.86 -13.61 -19.12
C ASN A 73 -17.20 -14.96 -19.48
N ARG A 74 -16.05 -14.96 -20.18
CA ARG A 74 -15.34 -16.19 -20.58
C ARG A 74 -14.23 -16.52 -19.62
N THR A 75 -14.57 -17.04 -18.46
CA THR A 75 -13.64 -17.37 -17.40
C THR A 75 -13.40 -18.88 -17.28
N ARG A 76 -12.27 -19.28 -16.72
CA ARG A 76 -11.92 -20.68 -16.42
C ARG A 76 -12.48 -21.15 -15.09
N THR A 77 -12.89 -20.23 -14.24
CA THR A 77 -13.53 -20.49 -12.94
C THR A 77 -14.94 -19.90 -12.97
N PRO A 78 -15.78 -20.13 -11.93
CA PRO A 78 -17.06 -19.45 -11.82
C PRO A 78 -16.98 -17.93 -11.63
N ILE A 79 -15.80 -17.38 -11.27
CA ILE A 79 -15.62 -15.96 -11.02
C ILE A 79 -15.64 -15.17 -12.32
N LYS A 80 -16.61 -14.25 -12.45
CA LYS A 80 -16.75 -13.34 -13.60
C LYS A 80 -16.43 -11.90 -13.25
N HIS A 81 -16.47 -11.57 -11.97
CA HIS A 81 -16.18 -10.25 -11.45
C HIS A 81 -15.14 -10.33 -10.32
N VAL A 82 -14.14 -9.50 -10.39
CA VAL A 82 -13.16 -9.32 -9.31
C VAL A 82 -13.18 -7.87 -8.87
N ILE A 83 -13.27 -7.63 -7.57
CA ILE A 83 -13.15 -6.31 -6.96
C ILE A 83 -11.94 -6.35 -6.03
N LEU A 84 -10.90 -5.59 -6.35
CA LEU A 84 -9.75 -5.40 -5.47
C LEU A 84 -9.94 -4.10 -4.68
N LEU A 85 -9.99 -4.20 -3.36
CA LEU A 85 -10.08 -3.09 -2.42
C LEU A 85 -8.71 -2.89 -1.78
N ILE A 86 -8.19 -1.65 -1.78
CA ILE A 86 -6.84 -1.35 -1.32
C ILE A 86 -6.91 -0.31 -0.20
N GLY A 87 -6.46 -0.71 0.99
CA GLY A 87 -6.21 0.17 2.13
C GLY A 87 -4.76 0.64 2.18
N GLU A 88 -4.39 1.34 3.25
CA GLU A 88 -3.06 1.92 3.41
C GLU A 88 -2.35 1.49 4.69
N ASN A 89 -1.10 1.10 4.49
CA ASN A 89 0.00 1.09 5.44
C ASN A 89 -0.20 0.17 6.64
N ARG A 90 -0.43 -1.15 6.41
CA ARG A 90 -0.53 -2.14 7.51
C ARG A 90 0.18 -3.44 7.15
N THR A 91 1.12 -3.88 7.99
CA THR A 91 1.68 -5.23 7.88
C THR A 91 0.68 -6.29 8.35
N PHE A 92 0.96 -7.53 7.99
CA PHE A 92 0.17 -8.67 8.45
C PHE A 92 0.17 -8.77 9.97
N ASP A 93 1.33 -8.70 10.61
CA ASP A 93 1.43 -8.77 12.06
C ASP A 93 0.88 -7.53 12.77
N HIS A 94 0.86 -6.35 12.11
CA HIS A 94 0.21 -5.19 12.70
C HIS A 94 -1.31 -5.42 12.87
N VAL A 95 -1.96 -6.11 11.93
CA VAL A 95 -3.42 -6.35 11.96
C VAL A 95 -3.76 -7.69 12.60
N TYR A 96 -3.07 -8.76 12.25
CA TYR A 96 -3.40 -10.15 12.61
C TYR A 96 -2.48 -10.75 13.66
N ALA A 97 -1.72 -9.96 14.43
CA ALA A 97 -0.76 -10.39 15.43
C ALA A 97 -1.27 -11.50 16.37
N THR A 98 -2.50 -11.38 16.84
CA THR A 98 -3.13 -12.28 17.81
C THR A 98 -4.33 -13.04 17.25
N TYR A 99 -4.49 -13.04 15.92
CA TYR A 99 -5.56 -13.80 15.28
C TYR A 99 -5.34 -15.30 15.47
N THR A 100 -6.44 -16.00 15.81
CA THR A 100 -6.48 -17.48 15.91
C THR A 100 -7.47 -18.00 14.88
N PRO A 101 -7.03 -18.81 13.90
CA PRO A 101 -7.88 -19.31 12.83
C PRO A 101 -8.82 -20.43 13.32
N PRO A 102 -9.83 -20.83 12.53
CA PRO A 102 -10.69 -21.96 12.82
C PRO A 102 -9.91 -23.26 13.05
N ARG A 103 -10.54 -24.18 13.78
CA ARG A 103 -9.90 -25.45 14.13
C ARG A 103 -9.39 -26.21 12.90
N GLY A 104 -8.14 -26.59 12.92
CA GLY A 104 -7.47 -27.35 11.85
C GLY A 104 -6.74 -26.46 10.84
N GLN A 105 -6.87 -25.15 10.96
CA GLN A 105 -6.06 -24.17 10.23
C GLN A 105 -4.88 -23.72 11.09
N GLN A 106 -3.84 -23.24 10.43
CA GLN A 106 -2.67 -22.60 11.05
C GLN A 106 -2.51 -21.20 10.48
N VAL A 107 -1.87 -20.33 11.22
CA VAL A 107 -1.48 -18.98 10.79
C VAL A 107 -0.10 -18.68 11.35
N ARG A 108 0.75 -18.02 10.60
CA ARG A 108 2.05 -17.51 11.07
C ARG A 108 1.90 -16.06 11.47
N ASN A 109 1.88 -15.78 12.78
CA ASN A 109 1.79 -14.45 13.35
C ASN A 109 2.50 -14.38 14.70
N LEU A 110 2.53 -13.21 15.34
CA LEU A 110 3.23 -13.02 16.60
C LEU A 110 2.76 -13.97 17.71
N LEU A 111 1.45 -14.26 17.79
CA LEU A 111 0.89 -15.19 18.78
C LEU A 111 1.32 -16.62 18.51
N SER A 112 1.15 -17.12 17.28
CA SER A 112 1.46 -18.51 16.93
C SER A 112 2.95 -18.82 17.03
N GLU A 113 3.81 -17.81 16.78
CA GLU A 113 5.26 -17.91 16.95
C GLU A 113 5.72 -17.77 18.41
N GLY A 114 4.79 -17.45 19.32
CA GLY A 114 5.09 -17.24 20.74
C GLY A 114 5.85 -15.97 21.05
N ILE A 115 5.87 -15.02 20.13
CA ILE A 115 6.50 -13.70 20.30
C ILE A 115 5.68 -12.86 21.27
N VAL A 116 4.36 -12.89 21.14
CA VAL A 116 3.42 -12.29 22.10
C VAL A 116 2.45 -13.32 22.65
N ASN A 117 1.88 -13.04 23.80
CA ASN A 117 0.73 -13.75 24.37
C ASN A 117 -0.58 -13.16 23.84
N ALA A 118 -1.70 -13.85 24.02
CA ALA A 118 -3.02 -13.36 23.59
C ALA A 118 -3.45 -12.07 24.30
N ASP A 119 -2.91 -11.79 25.48
CA ASP A 119 -3.12 -10.55 26.22
C ASP A 119 -2.19 -9.39 25.81
N GLY A 120 -1.47 -9.55 24.69
CA GLY A 120 -0.55 -8.54 24.16
C GLY A 120 0.80 -8.45 24.88
N THR A 121 1.00 -9.17 26.00
CA THR A 121 2.28 -9.16 26.71
C THR A 121 3.36 -9.96 25.95
N PRO A 122 4.67 -9.66 26.17
CA PRO A 122 5.76 -10.44 25.57
C PRO A 122 5.64 -11.93 25.87
N GLY A 123 5.73 -12.75 24.81
CA GLY A 123 5.62 -14.20 24.89
C GLY A 123 6.95 -14.91 25.18
N PRO A 124 6.95 -16.25 25.28
CA PRO A 124 8.15 -17.02 25.61
C PRO A 124 9.24 -16.99 24.53
N GLN A 125 8.89 -16.61 23.30
CA GLN A 125 9.81 -16.50 22.16
C GLN A 125 10.04 -15.05 21.74
N VAL A 126 9.77 -14.08 22.59
CA VAL A 126 9.91 -12.65 22.31
C VAL A 126 11.31 -12.26 21.78
N ALA A 127 12.33 -13.04 22.11
CA ALA A 127 13.68 -12.84 21.60
C ALA A 127 13.79 -12.92 20.06
N LYS A 128 12.84 -13.55 19.38
CA LYS A 128 12.78 -13.58 17.90
C LYS A 128 12.49 -12.20 17.29
N ALA A 129 11.82 -11.34 18.03
CA ALA A 129 11.46 -9.98 17.61
C ALA A 129 12.35 -8.90 18.25
N GLN A 130 13.47 -9.31 18.89
CA GLN A 130 14.38 -8.39 19.56
C GLN A 130 14.99 -7.41 18.55
N GLN A 131 14.89 -6.12 18.85
CA GLN A 131 15.41 -5.05 18.01
C GLN A 131 16.80 -4.59 18.47
N TRP A 132 17.62 -4.21 17.50
CA TRP A 132 19.02 -3.86 17.70
C TRP A 132 19.31 -2.40 17.37
N GLN A 133 20.35 -1.88 17.99
CA GLN A 133 21.01 -0.65 17.58
C GLN A 133 22.15 -1.00 16.63
N ALA A 134 22.37 -0.17 15.63
CA ALA A 134 23.42 -0.38 14.66
C ALA A 134 24.36 0.83 14.55
N GLN A 135 25.50 0.62 13.92
CA GLN A 135 26.50 1.65 13.70
C GLN A 135 26.14 2.53 12.51
N SER A 136 26.01 3.84 12.73
CA SER A 136 25.93 4.81 11.65
C SER A 136 27.33 5.16 11.13
N THR A 137 27.54 5.08 9.81
CA THR A 137 28.82 5.35 9.15
C THR A 137 28.79 6.60 8.26
N GLY A 138 27.67 7.29 8.16
CA GLY A 138 27.47 8.39 7.21
C GLY A 138 27.33 7.91 5.76
N LYS A 139 27.24 6.60 5.56
CA LYS A 139 26.92 5.94 4.29
C LYS A 139 25.81 4.94 4.52
N PHE A 140 24.94 4.79 3.54
CA PHE A 140 23.94 3.73 3.57
C PHE A 140 24.61 2.36 3.67
N ALA A 141 24.09 1.53 4.56
CA ALA A 141 24.43 0.11 4.67
C ALA A 141 23.14 -0.68 4.77
N LEU A 142 23.01 -1.71 3.93
CA LEU A 142 21.83 -2.58 3.91
C LEU A 142 21.70 -3.37 5.23
N ALA A 143 22.82 -3.95 5.68
CA ALA A 143 22.95 -4.63 6.96
C ALA A 143 24.07 -3.96 7.78
N PRO A 144 23.77 -2.87 8.49
CA PRO A 144 24.78 -2.18 9.29
C PRO A 144 25.19 -3.01 10.49
N GLN A 145 26.45 -2.86 10.94
CA GLN A 145 26.96 -3.60 12.07
C GLN A 145 26.15 -3.31 13.35
N HIS A 146 25.59 -4.36 13.95
CA HIS A 146 24.94 -4.27 15.24
C HIS A 146 25.90 -3.83 16.34
N THR A 147 25.42 -3.00 17.26
CA THR A 147 26.21 -2.54 18.42
C THR A 147 25.74 -3.18 19.72
N ALA A 148 24.44 -3.14 19.98
CA ALA A 148 23.81 -3.74 21.16
C ALA A 148 22.30 -3.90 20.90
N PRO A 149 21.63 -4.90 21.51
CA PRO A 149 20.18 -4.89 21.56
C PRO A 149 19.69 -3.69 22.38
N TYR A 150 18.50 -3.19 22.07
CA TYR A 150 17.88 -2.19 22.92
C TYR A 150 17.60 -2.76 24.33
N ALA A 151 18.01 -2.05 25.38
CA ALA A 151 17.61 -2.40 26.75
C ALA A 151 16.13 -2.06 26.98
N THR A 152 15.69 -0.94 26.42
CA THR A 152 14.29 -0.51 26.29
C THR A 152 14.15 0.16 24.93
N LEU A 153 13.03 -0.02 24.27
CA LEU A 153 12.77 0.65 23.00
C LEU A 153 12.64 2.17 23.22
N PRO A 154 13.02 2.99 22.22
CA PRO A 154 12.72 4.42 22.22
C PRO A 154 11.23 4.68 22.38
N ALA A 155 10.87 5.73 23.10
CA ALA A 155 9.47 6.11 23.27
C ALA A 155 8.89 6.59 21.93
N MET A 156 7.59 6.41 21.73
CA MET A 156 6.86 6.87 20.54
C MET A 156 6.63 8.37 20.56
N ASN A 157 6.50 8.99 19.39
CA ASN A 157 6.13 10.39 19.25
C ASN A 157 4.88 10.57 18.36
N THR A 158 4.38 11.80 18.30
CA THR A 158 3.13 12.18 17.60
C THR A 158 3.38 12.74 16.20
N GLY A 159 4.52 12.51 15.58
CA GLY A 159 4.83 13.02 14.24
C GLY A 159 3.80 12.53 13.22
N GLY A 160 3.14 13.46 12.51
CA GLY A 160 2.13 13.12 11.48
C GLY A 160 0.74 12.75 12.01
N ALA A 161 0.59 12.34 13.27
CA ALA A 161 -0.72 11.94 13.79
C ALA A 161 -1.68 13.14 13.91
N PRO A 162 -2.98 12.99 13.51
CA PRO A 162 -3.96 14.08 13.64
C PRO A 162 -4.14 14.54 15.09
N THR A 163 -4.07 15.83 15.32
CA THR A 163 -4.29 16.41 16.66
C THR A 163 -5.77 16.49 17.03
N GLN A 164 -6.67 16.47 16.05
CA GLN A 164 -8.12 16.55 16.21
C GLN A 164 -8.82 15.61 15.24
N ALA A 165 -10.04 15.21 15.57
CA ALA A 165 -10.88 14.43 14.68
C ALA A 165 -11.19 15.18 13.36
N PRO A 166 -11.38 14.47 12.22
CA PRO A 166 -11.70 15.07 10.92
C PRO A 166 -13.00 15.87 10.91
N PHE A 167 -14.00 15.40 11.65
CA PHE A 167 -15.32 16.03 11.71
C PHE A 167 -15.71 16.43 13.13
N ALA A 168 -16.50 17.50 13.23
CA ALA A 168 -16.99 18.02 14.51
C ALA A 168 -18.15 17.17 15.09
N SER A 169 -18.80 16.33 14.29
CA SER A 169 -19.89 15.46 14.74
C SER A 169 -20.16 14.32 13.76
N ALA A 170 -20.72 13.22 14.27
CA ALA A 170 -21.17 12.08 13.47
C ALA A 170 -22.19 12.48 12.39
N GLN A 171 -23.07 13.45 12.65
CA GLN A 171 -24.03 13.94 11.64
C GLN A 171 -23.34 14.64 10.47
N GLN A 172 -22.26 15.39 10.74
CA GLN A 172 -21.45 16.00 9.69
C GLN A 172 -20.74 14.93 8.87
N ALA A 173 -20.13 13.94 9.51
CA ALA A 173 -19.50 12.81 8.86
C ALA A 173 -20.50 12.06 7.95
N GLN A 174 -21.67 11.70 8.47
CA GLN A 174 -22.70 11.01 7.70
C GLN A 174 -23.22 11.80 6.47
N ALA A 175 -23.19 13.12 6.54
CA ALA A 175 -23.63 13.95 5.42
C ALA A 175 -22.57 13.97 4.28
N ILE A 176 -21.31 13.71 4.59
CA ILE A 176 -20.18 13.72 3.65
C ILE A 176 -19.90 12.30 3.17
N GLU A 177 -19.87 11.31 4.08
CA GLU A 177 -19.62 9.89 3.81
C GLU A 177 -20.89 9.04 4.03
N PRO A 178 -21.90 9.11 3.14
CA PRO A 178 -23.16 8.39 3.36
C PRO A 178 -23.03 6.89 3.11
N GLY A 179 -23.72 6.10 3.94
CA GLY A 179 -23.88 4.65 3.74
C GLY A 179 -22.76 3.80 4.33
N LEU A 180 -21.89 4.35 5.17
CA LEU A 180 -21.03 3.60 6.07
C LEU A 180 -21.86 2.98 7.21
N PRO A 181 -21.36 1.95 7.90
CA PRO A 181 -21.91 1.51 9.17
C PRO A 181 -22.02 2.66 10.18
N ASP A 182 -23.07 2.65 11.02
CA ASP A 182 -23.33 3.77 11.96
C ASP A 182 -22.14 4.04 12.91
N ALA A 183 -21.37 3.03 13.29
CA ALA A 183 -20.19 3.18 14.14
C ALA A 183 -19.12 4.07 13.49
N ALA A 184 -18.87 3.94 12.19
CA ALA A 184 -17.85 4.70 11.47
C ALA A 184 -18.05 6.22 11.56
N TYR A 185 -19.28 6.69 11.70
CA TYR A 185 -19.54 8.13 11.87
C TYR A 185 -19.08 8.68 13.22
N GLY A 186 -19.12 7.83 14.26
CA GLY A 186 -18.52 8.15 15.57
C GLY A 186 -17.01 8.26 15.47
N GLU A 187 -16.39 7.32 14.75
CA GLU A 187 -14.95 7.26 14.56
C GLU A 187 -14.41 8.46 13.76
N LEU A 188 -15.10 8.89 12.73
CA LEU A 188 -14.78 10.10 11.97
C LEU A 188 -14.90 11.39 12.81
N ALA A 189 -15.61 11.36 13.92
CA ALA A 189 -15.79 12.50 14.82
C ALA A 189 -15.03 12.37 16.15
N ALA A 190 -14.09 11.41 16.26
CA ALA A 190 -13.35 11.11 17.50
C ALA A 190 -11.87 10.84 17.23
N GLY A 191 -11.09 10.58 18.26
CA GLY A 191 -9.79 9.93 18.22
C GLY A 191 -8.58 10.78 17.82
N GLY A 192 -8.68 12.10 17.73
CA GLY A 192 -7.49 12.95 17.60
C GLY A 192 -6.58 12.81 18.82
N THR A 193 -5.25 12.92 18.63
CA THR A 193 -4.28 12.73 19.72
C THR A 193 -4.44 13.72 20.88
N GLY A 194 -4.99 14.91 20.62
CA GLY A 194 -5.03 16.01 21.57
C GLY A 194 -3.63 16.58 21.90
N LEU A 195 -2.58 16.10 21.28
CA LEU A 195 -1.19 16.48 21.52
C LEU A 195 -0.63 17.28 20.32
N PRO A 196 0.36 18.15 20.52
CA PRO A 196 1.09 18.75 19.41
C PRO A 196 1.85 17.69 18.59
N ASN A 197 2.13 17.98 17.31
CA ASN A 197 3.02 17.15 16.50
C ASN A 197 4.47 17.20 17.01
N HIS A 198 5.23 16.13 16.76
CA HIS A 198 6.65 15.99 17.09
C HIS A 198 6.97 16.15 18.58
N VAL A 199 6.10 15.66 19.43
CA VAL A 199 6.33 15.51 20.87
C VAL A 199 6.22 14.04 21.25
N LEU A 200 6.72 13.68 22.42
CA LEU A 200 6.50 12.33 22.96
C LEU A 200 5.01 12.06 23.10
N ASP A 201 4.58 10.91 22.63
CA ASP A 201 3.20 10.48 22.78
C ASP A 201 2.97 9.96 24.19
N THR A 202 2.41 10.83 25.04
CA THR A 202 2.18 10.52 26.45
C THR A 202 1.07 9.51 26.72
N ARG A 203 0.38 9.03 25.69
CA ARG A 203 -0.58 7.94 25.78
C ARG A 203 0.12 6.59 25.96
N PHE A 204 1.37 6.47 25.49
CA PHE A 204 2.22 5.30 25.65
C PHE A 204 3.14 5.41 26.87
N PRO A 205 3.58 4.27 27.47
CA PRO A 205 4.62 4.29 28.49
C PRO A 205 5.92 4.91 27.98
N ALA A 206 6.59 5.70 28.82
CA ALA A 206 7.89 6.28 28.47
C ALA A 206 9.03 5.25 28.31
N THR A 207 8.83 4.04 28.83
CA THR A 207 9.75 2.91 28.70
C THR A 207 8.99 1.72 28.15
N LEU A 208 9.40 1.27 26.96
CA LEU A 208 8.80 0.13 26.26
C LEU A 208 9.74 -1.08 26.32
N PRO A 209 9.23 -2.31 26.50
CA PRO A 209 10.05 -3.50 26.38
C PRO A 209 10.63 -3.63 24.96
N ASN A 210 11.76 -4.30 24.80
CA ASN A 210 12.26 -4.65 23.47
C ASN A 210 11.45 -5.81 22.89
N ALA A 211 10.26 -5.49 22.37
CA ALA A 211 9.24 -6.41 21.89
C ALA A 211 8.22 -5.65 21.04
N PRO A 212 7.38 -6.33 20.25
CA PRO A 212 6.16 -5.72 19.71
C PRO A 212 5.26 -5.16 20.81
N VAL A 213 4.58 -4.06 20.51
CA VAL A 213 3.81 -3.25 21.47
C VAL A 213 2.32 -3.31 21.13
N ASP A 214 1.53 -3.82 22.05
CA ASP A 214 0.07 -3.84 21.93
C ASP A 214 -0.49 -2.40 21.99
N MET A 215 -1.08 -1.93 20.90
CA MET A 215 -1.72 -0.61 20.87
C MET A 215 -2.89 -0.52 21.82
N HIS A 216 -3.72 -1.56 21.90
CA HIS A 216 -4.92 -1.62 22.74
C HIS A 216 -4.63 -1.31 24.21
N ALA A 217 -3.44 -1.66 24.69
CA ALA A 217 -3.02 -1.35 26.08
C ALA A 217 -2.87 0.17 26.34
N SER A 218 -2.71 0.99 25.31
CA SER A 218 -2.47 2.44 25.41
C SER A 218 -3.47 3.28 24.63
N LEU A 219 -3.96 2.75 23.50
CA LEU A 219 -4.90 3.39 22.58
C LEU A 219 -6.01 2.40 22.22
N GLY A 220 -7.21 2.90 21.92
CA GLY A 220 -8.17 2.10 21.16
C GLY A 220 -7.66 1.90 19.73
N TYR A 221 -8.10 0.82 19.04
CA TYR A 221 -7.73 0.63 17.63
C TYR A 221 -8.38 1.70 16.72
N ASP A 222 -9.37 2.40 17.22
CA ASP A 222 -10.11 3.53 16.66
C ASP A 222 -9.43 4.89 16.93
N ASP A 223 -8.27 4.92 17.58
CA ASP A 223 -7.49 6.13 17.81
C ASP A 223 -6.44 6.36 16.72
N TYR A 224 -6.13 7.63 16.47
CA TYR A 224 -5.02 7.99 15.58
C TYR A 224 -3.67 7.78 16.26
N ALA A 225 -2.74 7.19 15.52
CA ALA A 225 -1.34 7.04 15.91
C ALA A 225 -0.41 7.67 14.88
N ASN A 226 0.88 7.76 15.19
CA ASN A 226 1.90 8.12 14.23
C ASN A 226 2.04 7.03 13.16
N SER A 227 2.43 7.43 11.95
CA SER A 227 2.80 6.53 10.86
C SER A 227 4.30 6.25 10.89
N PRO A 228 4.77 5.00 10.86
CA PRO A 228 6.19 4.71 10.81
C PRO A 228 6.84 5.13 9.49
N VAL A 229 8.15 5.25 9.48
CA VAL A 229 8.95 5.45 8.26
C VAL A 229 8.77 4.26 7.30
N HIS A 230 8.41 4.57 6.05
CA HIS A 230 8.20 3.56 5.00
C HIS A 230 8.76 4.04 3.65
N ARG A 231 10.08 4.22 3.58
CA ARG A 231 10.81 4.67 2.41
C ARG A 231 11.72 3.60 1.88
N PHE A 232 12.00 3.61 0.61
CA PHE A 232 12.68 2.54 -0.09
C PHE A 232 13.95 2.04 0.62
N PHE A 233 14.95 2.88 0.77
CA PHE A 233 16.21 2.47 1.40
C PHE A 233 16.06 2.22 2.91
N GLN A 234 15.17 2.94 3.58
CA GLN A 234 14.88 2.75 4.99
C GLN A 234 14.17 1.41 5.25
N MET A 235 13.24 0.99 4.41
CA MET A 235 12.58 -0.31 4.53
C MET A 235 13.57 -1.46 4.27
N TRP A 236 14.46 -1.33 3.29
CA TRP A 236 15.56 -2.28 3.14
C TRP A 236 16.40 -2.40 4.42
N GLN A 237 16.68 -1.28 5.07
CA GLN A 237 17.49 -1.24 6.28
C GLN A 237 16.74 -1.76 7.52
N GLN A 238 15.41 -1.55 7.61
CA GLN A 238 14.56 -2.13 8.65
C GLN A 238 14.63 -3.66 8.67
N LEU A 239 14.70 -4.26 7.48
CA LEU A 239 14.76 -5.72 7.33
C LEU A 239 16.13 -6.31 7.65
N ASP A 240 17.21 -5.54 7.65
CA ASP A 240 18.57 -6.01 7.94
C ASP A 240 18.95 -7.29 7.20
N CYS A 241 18.91 -7.23 5.88
CA CYS A 241 19.12 -8.40 5.02
C CYS A 241 20.60 -8.65 4.76
N ASP A 242 21.08 -9.86 5.14
CA ASP A 242 22.45 -10.31 5.01
C ASP A 242 22.48 -11.72 4.40
N ALA A 243 22.95 -11.84 3.17
CA ALA A 243 23.00 -13.13 2.47
C ALA A 243 23.84 -14.19 3.18
N ASP A 244 24.82 -13.79 3.98
CA ASP A 244 25.63 -14.73 4.79
C ASP A 244 24.80 -15.34 5.96
N ALA A 245 23.68 -14.74 6.31
CA ALA A 245 22.73 -15.26 7.30
C ALA A 245 21.62 -16.15 6.70
N ALA A 246 21.66 -16.40 5.39
CA ALA A 246 20.64 -17.23 4.73
C ALA A 246 20.64 -18.66 5.26
N THR A 247 19.41 -19.20 5.46
CA THR A 247 19.13 -20.57 5.90
C THR A 247 18.05 -21.19 4.99
N LEU A 248 17.71 -22.46 5.17
CA LEU A 248 16.69 -23.10 4.35
C LEU A 248 15.27 -22.55 4.61
N ASP A 249 15.01 -22.09 5.83
CA ASP A 249 13.77 -21.46 6.26
C ASP A 249 13.78 -19.92 6.16
N ASN A 250 14.91 -19.35 5.74
CA ASN A 250 15.09 -17.92 5.45
C ASN A 250 16.15 -17.73 4.37
N LEU A 251 15.80 -17.97 3.11
CA LEU A 251 16.72 -17.86 1.99
C LEU A 251 17.25 -16.44 1.75
N SER A 252 16.59 -15.43 2.28
CA SER A 252 17.02 -14.04 2.16
C SER A 252 18.04 -13.61 3.23
N GLY A 253 18.06 -14.28 4.38
CA GLY A 253 18.87 -13.87 5.51
C GLY A 253 18.44 -12.53 6.13
N CYS A 254 17.22 -12.04 5.85
CA CYS A 254 16.66 -10.86 6.49
C CYS A 254 16.29 -11.18 7.95
N ARG A 255 16.69 -10.30 8.89
CA ARG A 255 16.52 -10.48 10.33
C ARG A 255 15.32 -9.73 10.90
N ASN A 256 14.83 -8.71 10.21
CA ASN A 256 13.70 -7.85 10.62
C ASN A 256 13.93 -7.21 12.00
N ASP A 257 15.10 -6.69 12.29
CA ASP A 257 15.50 -6.32 13.65
C ASP A 257 16.09 -4.89 13.81
N LEU A 258 15.92 -4.01 12.80
CA LEU A 258 16.39 -2.62 12.85
C LEU A 258 15.26 -1.57 12.76
N PHE A 259 14.00 -1.94 12.97
CA PHE A 259 12.87 -1.02 12.82
C PHE A 259 13.01 0.23 13.73
N PRO A 260 13.12 0.14 15.06
CA PRO A 260 13.27 1.33 15.90
C PRO A 260 14.56 2.11 15.64
N TRP A 261 15.62 1.44 15.19
CA TRP A 261 16.85 2.12 14.86
C TRP A 261 16.69 3.02 13.63
N VAL A 262 16.01 2.56 12.60
CA VAL A 262 15.67 3.34 11.40
C VAL A 262 14.72 4.48 11.78
N GLU A 263 13.65 4.21 12.53
CA GLU A 263 12.69 5.21 12.99
C GLU A 263 13.34 6.39 13.72
N THR A 264 14.33 6.12 14.56
CA THR A 264 15.03 7.16 15.32
C THR A 264 16.14 7.84 14.53
N SER A 265 16.53 7.31 13.36
CA SER A 265 17.54 7.95 12.50
C SER A 265 16.95 8.90 11.48
N VAL A 266 15.71 8.71 11.08
CA VAL A 266 14.99 9.64 10.17
C VAL A 266 14.67 10.93 10.91
N GLY A 267 15.01 12.07 10.28
CA GLY A 267 14.89 13.39 10.92
C GLY A 267 15.96 13.70 11.97
N ALA A 268 16.73 12.74 12.45
CA ALA A 268 17.92 13.03 13.25
C ALA A 268 18.90 13.88 12.43
N GLY A 269 19.58 14.81 13.07
CA GLY A 269 20.41 15.79 12.36
C GLY A 269 19.64 16.99 11.81
N SER A 270 18.37 17.12 12.09
CA SER A 270 17.55 18.29 11.73
C SER A 270 18.22 19.60 12.13
N ASN A 271 18.10 20.61 11.27
CA ASN A 271 18.72 21.92 11.48
C ASN A 271 20.24 21.87 11.68
N GLY A 272 20.92 20.92 11.05
CA GLY A 272 22.37 20.75 11.16
C GLY A 272 22.82 20.08 12.45
N LYS A 273 21.93 19.58 13.27
CA LYS A 273 22.30 18.76 14.43
C LYS A 273 22.86 17.42 13.97
N PRO A 274 23.91 16.91 14.61
CA PRO A 274 24.36 15.56 14.34
C PRO A 274 23.32 14.54 14.82
N GLN A 275 23.30 13.36 14.21
CA GLN A 275 22.51 12.26 14.71
C GLN A 275 22.91 11.94 16.15
N PRO A 276 21.93 11.76 17.08
CA PRO A 276 22.21 11.39 18.45
C PRO A 276 22.95 10.04 18.52
N ALA A 277 23.98 9.94 19.39
CA ALA A 277 24.82 8.75 19.47
C ALA A 277 24.06 7.46 19.83
N ASN A 278 22.91 7.56 20.44
CA ASN A 278 22.08 6.47 20.93
C ASN A 278 20.63 6.52 20.40
N PHE A 279 20.37 7.34 19.40
CA PHE A 279 19.04 7.51 18.81
C PHE A 279 17.93 7.82 19.85
N THR A 280 18.23 8.65 20.83
CA THR A 280 17.30 8.96 21.92
C THR A 280 16.57 10.28 21.74
N ASP A 281 16.85 11.05 20.71
CA ASP A 281 16.13 12.29 20.41
C ASP A 281 14.79 11.96 19.73
N GLN A 282 13.76 11.88 20.53
CA GLN A 282 12.41 11.53 20.09
C GLN A 282 11.67 12.69 19.39
N THR A 283 12.30 13.87 19.32
CA THR A 283 11.68 15.04 18.66
C THR A 283 11.99 15.12 17.17
N THR A 284 12.89 14.29 16.66
CA THR A 284 13.33 14.28 15.26
C THR A 284 13.12 12.94 14.56
N GLY A 285 12.77 11.90 15.28
CA GLY A 285 12.42 10.58 14.76
C GLY A 285 11.03 10.16 15.26
N GLU A 286 10.59 8.99 14.86
CA GLU A 286 9.25 8.46 15.15
C GLU A 286 9.25 7.47 16.33
N GLY A 287 10.42 7.21 16.90
CA GLY A 287 10.57 6.33 18.06
C GLY A 287 10.38 4.86 17.71
N SER A 288 9.50 4.19 18.43
CA SER A 288 9.21 2.77 18.23
C SER A 288 7.81 2.52 17.66
N THR A 289 7.28 3.49 16.93
CA THR A 289 5.95 3.40 16.31
C THR A 289 5.82 2.16 15.42
N ALA A 290 6.89 1.78 14.72
CA ALA A 290 6.92 0.58 13.89
C ALA A 290 6.63 -0.74 14.63
N MET A 291 6.84 -0.79 15.96
CA MET A 291 6.65 -2.02 16.75
C MET A 291 5.22 -2.22 17.24
N GLN A 292 4.28 -1.35 16.86
CA GLN A 292 2.87 -1.44 17.27
C GLN A 292 2.13 -2.56 16.56
N PHE A 293 1.16 -3.16 17.24
CA PHE A 293 0.20 -4.10 16.66
C PHE A 293 -1.19 -3.93 17.30
N LEU A 294 -2.22 -4.31 16.56
CA LEU A 294 -3.62 -4.40 16.99
C LEU A 294 -3.90 -5.77 17.61
N ASN A 295 -4.71 -5.83 18.65
CA ASN A 295 -4.97 -7.06 19.40
C ASN A 295 -6.37 -7.63 19.11
N ILE A 296 -6.48 -8.46 18.07
CA ILE A 296 -7.73 -9.14 17.72
C ILE A 296 -8.27 -10.01 18.87
N ALA A 297 -7.40 -10.60 19.69
CA ALA A 297 -7.84 -11.36 20.86
C ALA A 297 -8.54 -10.49 21.92
N HIS A 298 -8.28 -9.18 21.92
CA HIS A 298 -8.97 -8.19 22.75
C HIS A 298 -10.14 -7.47 22.05
N GLY A 299 -10.37 -7.78 20.77
CA GLY A 299 -11.51 -7.26 20.01
C GLY A 299 -11.20 -6.17 19.01
N ASP A 300 -9.93 -5.87 18.76
CA ASP A 300 -9.53 -4.98 17.67
C ASP A 300 -9.81 -5.62 16.30
N ALA A 301 -9.98 -4.83 15.27
CA ALA A 301 -10.27 -5.23 13.90
C ALA A 301 -11.38 -6.31 13.82
N PRO A 302 -12.57 -6.07 14.39
CA PRO A 302 -13.58 -7.10 14.56
C PRO A 302 -14.15 -7.62 13.24
N TYR A 303 -14.30 -6.75 12.24
CA TYR A 303 -14.84 -7.14 10.95
C TYR A 303 -13.81 -7.93 10.12
N PHE A 304 -12.56 -7.52 10.12
CA PHE A 304 -11.49 -8.28 9.46
C PHE A 304 -11.26 -9.64 10.12
N ALA A 305 -11.39 -9.72 11.45
CA ALA A 305 -11.36 -11.00 12.17
C ALA A 305 -12.54 -11.89 11.79
N GLU A 306 -13.74 -11.36 11.61
CA GLU A 306 -14.92 -12.07 11.12
C GLU A 306 -14.71 -12.58 9.69
N LEU A 307 -14.24 -11.72 8.78
CA LEU A 307 -13.94 -12.10 7.41
C LEU A 307 -12.91 -13.22 7.34
N ALA A 308 -11.83 -13.15 8.14
CA ALA A 308 -10.80 -14.18 8.17
C ALA A 308 -11.31 -15.52 8.74
N ARG A 309 -12.29 -15.50 9.67
CA ARG A 309 -12.94 -16.74 10.17
C ARG A 309 -13.89 -17.35 9.17
N THR A 310 -14.43 -16.54 8.25
CA THR A 310 -15.47 -16.94 7.31
C THR A 310 -14.91 -17.29 5.94
N TYR A 311 -13.92 -16.55 5.48
CA TYR A 311 -13.36 -16.63 4.12
C TYR A 311 -11.86 -16.95 4.15
N ALA A 312 -11.22 -16.94 2.98
CA ALA A 312 -9.79 -17.21 2.89
C ALA A 312 -8.96 -16.01 3.31
N LEU A 313 -7.94 -16.27 4.14
CA LEU A 313 -6.89 -15.34 4.55
C LEU A 313 -5.55 -15.84 4.01
N SER A 314 -4.72 -14.95 3.45
CA SER A 314 -3.32 -15.24 3.21
C SER A 314 -2.49 -14.69 4.37
N ASP A 315 -1.58 -15.52 4.90
CA ASP A 315 -0.56 -15.10 5.87
C ASP A 315 0.85 -15.02 5.24
N ASN A 316 0.90 -14.95 3.88
CA ASN A 316 2.15 -14.86 3.14
C ASN A 316 1.98 -14.03 1.84
N PHE A 317 1.27 -12.91 1.95
CA PHE A 317 1.11 -11.91 0.90
C PHE A 317 1.94 -10.68 1.23
N HIS A 318 2.68 -10.14 0.25
CA HIS A 318 3.73 -9.15 0.45
C HIS A 318 3.50 -7.88 -0.35
N GLN A 319 3.96 -6.74 0.17
CA GLN A 319 4.15 -5.55 -0.64
C GLN A 319 5.24 -5.80 -1.70
N SER A 320 5.04 -5.32 -2.91
CA SER A 320 5.94 -5.62 -4.03
C SER A 320 7.19 -4.73 -4.07
N VAL A 321 7.15 -3.55 -3.48
CA VAL A 321 8.27 -2.59 -3.44
C VAL A 321 8.54 -2.20 -2.00
N MET A 322 9.80 -2.20 -1.60
CA MET A 322 10.23 -1.60 -0.33
C MET A 322 10.22 -0.06 -0.44
N GLY A 323 9.09 0.52 -0.77
CA GLY A 323 8.94 1.94 -1.06
C GLY A 323 7.52 2.40 -0.80
N GLY A 324 7.24 3.65 -1.13
CA GLY A 324 5.97 4.28 -0.80
C GLY A 324 4.78 3.81 -1.63
N THR A 325 3.63 4.32 -1.25
CA THR A 325 2.30 4.10 -1.84
C THR A 325 2.28 4.09 -3.36
N GLY A 326 2.84 5.13 -4.01
CA GLY A 326 2.80 5.24 -5.47
C GLY A 326 3.55 4.12 -6.18
N ALA A 327 4.74 3.73 -5.67
CA ALA A 327 5.53 2.65 -6.26
C ALA A 327 4.81 1.29 -6.14
N ASN A 328 4.14 1.02 -5.02
CA ASN A 328 3.39 -0.22 -4.80
C ASN A 328 2.13 -0.29 -5.67
N HIS A 329 1.37 0.81 -5.80
CA HIS A 329 0.23 0.87 -6.74
C HIS A 329 0.67 0.73 -8.21
N ILE A 330 1.84 1.25 -8.57
CA ILE A 330 2.41 1.06 -9.90
C ILE A 330 2.72 -0.42 -10.13
N MET A 331 3.32 -1.13 -9.18
CA MET A 331 3.58 -2.57 -9.30
C MET A 331 2.29 -3.36 -9.52
N LEU A 332 1.23 -3.03 -8.79
CA LEU A 332 -0.10 -3.63 -8.99
C LEU A 332 -0.64 -3.43 -10.41
N GLY A 333 -0.36 -2.29 -11.04
CA GLY A 333 -0.90 -1.99 -12.37
C GLY A 333 0.01 -2.37 -13.54
N TYR A 334 1.32 -2.46 -13.33
CA TYR A 334 2.33 -2.69 -14.38
C TYR A 334 3.08 -4.00 -14.23
N GLY A 335 3.07 -4.61 -13.05
CA GLY A 335 3.89 -5.78 -12.73
C GLY A 335 5.40 -5.50 -12.72
N GLU A 336 5.82 -4.28 -13.00
CA GLU A 336 7.18 -3.77 -12.99
C GLU A 336 7.21 -2.29 -12.60
N PRO A 337 8.31 -1.78 -12.01
CA PRO A 337 8.42 -0.35 -11.72
C PRO A 337 8.53 0.47 -13.00
N ILE A 338 8.01 1.72 -12.95
CA ILE A 338 8.13 2.66 -14.07
C ILE A 338 9.38 3.55 -13.91
N TRP A 339 9.89 4.06 -15.01
CA TRP A 339 11.07 4.92 -15.03
C TRP A 339 10.75 6.31 -15.58
N TYR A 340 11.60 7.28 -15.23
CA TYR A 340 11.58 8.60 -15.80
C TYR A 340 11.93 8.52 -17.28
N ASP A 341 11.06 9.01 -18.16
CA ASP A 341 11.26 8.94 -19.60
C ASP A 341 11.21 10.31 -20.30
N ASP A 342 11.57 10.32 -21.59
CA ASP A 342 11.37 11.44 -22.48
C ASP A 342 9.98 11.37 -23.14
N ALA A 343 9.62 12.42 -23.89
CA ALA A 343 8.33 12.44 -24.60
C ALA A 343 8.17 11.31 -25.65
N GLN A 344 9.23 10.56 -25.96
CA GLN A 344 9.23 9.41 -26.85
C GLN A 344 9.10 8.07 -26.11
N GLY A 345 9.16 8.10 -24.79
CA GLY A 345 9.11 6.89 -23.92
C GLY A 345 10.48 6.20 -23.75
N HIS A 346 11.59 6.90 -24.04
CA HIS A 346 12.92 6.39 -23.74
C HIS A 346 13.36 6.83 -22.35
N PRO A 347 14.12 5.98 -21.62
CA PRO A 347 14.69 6.38 -20.35
C PRO A 347 15.47 7.69 -20.45
N ALA A 348 15.23 8.60 -19.54
CA ALA A 348 15.86 9.90 -19.44
C ALA A 348 16.37 10.18 -18.02
N VAL A 349 17.18 11.22 -17.87
CA VAL A 349 17.73 11.61 -16.56
C VAL A 349 16.79 12.61 -15.90
N PRO A 350 16.28 12.32 -14.70
CA PRO A 350 15.44 13.25 -13.96
C PRO A 350 16.25 14.44 -13.44
N PRO A 351 15.60 15.52 -12.97
CA PRO A 351 16.27 16.60 -12.26
C PRO A 351 17.11 16.07 -11.08
N ALA A 352 18.31 16.62 -10.90
CA ALA A 352 19.27 16.10 -9.92
C ALA A 352 18.75 16.04 -8.47
N ASN A 353 17.86 16.97 -8.08
CA ASN A 353 17.23 16.99 -6.77
C ASN A 353 16.11 15.93 -6.59
N GLN A 354 15.77 15.20 -7.64
CA GLN A 354 14.81 14.11 -7.64
C GLN A 354 15.49 12.72 -7.68
N ILE A 355 16.82 12.69 -7.76
CA ILE A 355 17.59 11.43 -7.64
C ILE A 355 17.81 11.13 -6.17
N GLU A 356 17.45 9.91 -5.75
CA GLU A 356 17.57 9.46 -4.37
C GLU A 356 19.03 9.36 -3.92
N ASN A 357 19.27 9.71 -2.68
CA ASN A 357 20.56 9.57 -2.02
C ASN A 357 20.37 9.12 -0.57
N PRO A 358 20.45 7.83 -0.26
CA PRO A 358 20.25 7.32 1.09
C PRO A 358 21.45 7.54 2.03
N ASP A 359 22.56 8.07 1.54
CA ASP A 359 23.68 8.41 2.42
C ASP A 359 23.26 9.52 3.39
N ALA A 360 23.72 9.43 4.63
CA ALA A 360 23.48 10.46 5.62
C ALA A 360 23.88 11.86 5.13
N GLN A 361 23.01 12.83 5.33
CA GLN A 361 23.17 14.21 4.83
C GLN A 361 23.38 15.20 5.99
N PRO A 362 24.60 15.40 6.47
CA PRO A 362 24.88 16.34 7.56
C PRO A 362 24.36 17.76 7.23
N GLY A 363 23.70 18.40 8.16
CA GLY A 363 23.15 19.75 7.99
C GLY A 363 21.78 19.80 7.29
N THR A 364 21.19 18.64 6.97
CA THR A 364 19.82 18.55 6.47
C THR A 364 18.82 18.22 7.57
N ASN A 365 17.53 18.11 7.21
CA ASN A 365 16.47 17.80 8.17
C ASN A 365 16.42 16.35 8.62
N ASN A 366 17.12 15.49 7.95
CA ASN A 366 17.19 14.08 8.28
C ASN A 366 18.62 13.60 8.12
N TRP A 367 18.95 12.61 8.89
CA TRP A 367 20.25 11.96 8.78
C TRP A 367 20.31 11.08 7.53
N TYR A 368 19.25 10.35 7.24
CA TYR A 368 19.02 9.67 5.99
C TYR A 368 18.05 10.48 5.13
N VAL A 369 18.25 10.46 3.83
CA VAL A 369 17.40 11.19 2.90
C VAL A 369 15.98 10.64 2.96
N GLN A 370 15.05 11.55 3.02
CA GLN A 370 13.65 11.26 2.88
C GLN A 370 13.26 11.25 1.43
N ASP A 371 12.22 10.58 1.20
CA ASP A 371 11.59 10.51 -0.03
C ASP A 371 10.63 11.58 -0.36
N GLY A 372 9.87 11.21 -1.32
CA GLY A 372 8.59 11.72 -1.65
C GLY A 372 8.68 13.08 -2.29
N TYR A 373 7.79 13.95 -1.86
CA TYR A 373 7.56 15.23 -2.51
C TYR A 373 8.63 16.29 -2.27
N GLY A 374 9.50 16.07 -1.33
CA GLY A 374 10.54 17.04 -0.96
C GLY A 374 11.97 16.55 -1.17
N GLY A 375 12.15 15.30 -1.56
CA GLY A 375 13.44 14.64 -1.72
C GLY A 375 13.54 13.85 -3.00
N GLY A 376 14.61 13.06 -3.16
CA GLY A 376 14.79 12.17 -4.29
C GLY A 376 13.87 10.95 -4.20
N SER A 377 13.35 10.53 -5.34
CA SER A 377 12.57 9.29 -5.48
C SER A 377 12.98 8.46 -6.69
N TYR A 378 14.03 8.82 -7.40
CA TYR A 378 14.51 8.08 -8.56
C TYR A 378 15.87 7.47 -8.34
N VAL A 379 16.08 6.28 -8.90
CA VAL A 379 17.37 5.59 -8.92
C VAL A 379 17.63 4.95 -10.28
N ASP A 380 18.87 5.08 -10.81
CA ASP A 380 19.38 4.15 -11.82
C ASP A 380 19.98 2.94 -11.08
N CYS A 381 19.17 1.93 -10.85
CA CYS A 381 19.60 0.74 -10.10
C CYS A 381 20.60 -0.14 -10.86
N ALA A 382 21.01 0.23 -12.05
CA ALA A 382 22.11 -0.39 -12.79
C ALA A 382 23.45 0.36 -12.63
N ASP A 383 23.49 1.51 -11.96
CA ASP A 383 24.71 2.29 -11.71
C ASP A 383 25.19 2.13 -10.26
N ASP A 384 26.21 1.28 -10.07
CA ASP A 384 26.81 1.02 -8.76
C ASP A 384 27.47 2.26 -8.11
N ASN A 385 27.61 3.38 -8.82
CA ASN A 385 28.12 4.62 -8.25
C ASN A 385 27.04 5.46 -7.56
N GLN A 386 25.79 5.17 -7.80
CA GLN A 386 24.71 5.83 -7.02
C GLN A 386 24.69 5.31 -5.58
N PRO A 387 24.53 6.21 -4.59
CA PRO A 387 24.46 5.81 -3.19
C PRO A 387 23.40 4.73 -2.96
N GLY A 388 23.73 3.71 -2.18
CA GLY A 388 22.82 2.62 -1.82
C GLY A 388 22.70 1.49 -2.86
N VAL A 389 22.95 1.76 -4.15
CA VAL A 389 22.73 0.80 -5.24
C VAL A 389 23.65 -0.43 -5.13
N ALA A 390 24.95 -0.20 -5.02
CA ALA A 390 25.91 -1.31 -4.95
C ALA A 390 25.64 -2.25 -3.76
N GLN A 391 25.17 -1.74 -2.64
CA GLN A 391 24.86 -2.54 -1.44
C GLN A 391 23.74 -3.54 -1.73
N ILE A 392 22.61 -3.07 -2.29
CA ILE A 392 21.49 -3.93 -2.63
C ILE A 392 21.86 -4.91 -3.74
N ARG A 393 22.55 -4.47 -4.79
CA ARG A 393 22.94 -5.35 -5.90
C ARG A 393 23.92 -6.44 -5.47
N ASN A 394 24.92 -6.11 -4.65
CA ASN A 394 25.85 -7.10 -4.11
C ASN A 394 25.14 -8.14 -3.25
N TYR A 395 24.19 -7.72 -2.43
CA TYR A 395 23.35 -8.62 -1.65
C TYR A 395 22.52 -9.54 -2.57
N LEU A 396 21.83 -9.01 -3.59
CA LEU A 396 21.07 -9.83 -4.53
C LEU A 396 21.93 -10.85 -5.27
N HIS A 397 23.19 -10.52 -5.60
CA HIS A 397 24.13 -11.44 -6.23
C HIS A 397 24.67 -12.52 -5.27
N ALA A 398 24.62 -12.28 -3.97
CA ALA A 398 25.06 -13.23 -2.95
C ALA A 398 23.94 -14.18 -2.48
N LEU A 399 22.68 -13.92 -2.85
CA LEU A 399 21.55 -14.79 -2.51
C LEU A 399 21.74 -16.21 -3.04
N PRO A 400 21.18 -17.24 -2.36
CA PRO A 400 21.23 -18.63 -2.82
C PRO A 400 20.34 -18.91 -4.06
N TYR A 401 19.69 -17.90 -4.62
CA TYR A 401 18.90 -17.95 -5.84
C TYR A 401 19.18 -16.72 -6.72
N ASP A 402 18.94 -16.85 -8.01
CA ASP A 402 19.11 -15.75 -8.95
C ASP A 402 17.96 -14.75 -8.85
N ALA A 403 18.24 -13.48 -8.53
CA ALA A 403 17.24 -12.42 -8.53
C ALA A 403 16.61 -12.25 -9.93
N PHE A 404 15.32 -11.94 -9.98
CA PHE A 404 14.55 -11.79 -11.22
C PHE A 404 15.23 -10.78 -12.17
N HIS A 405 15.52 -11.23 -13.38
CA HIS A 405 16.28 -10.47 -14.38
C HIS A 405 17.58 -9.83 -13.85
N GLY A 406 18.25 -10.47 -12.88
CA GLY A 406 19.49 -9.96 -12.28
C GLY A 406 19.28 -8.66 -11.50
N GLY A 407 18.11 -8.50 -10.86
CA GLY A 407 17.69 -7.31 -10.11
C GLY A 407 16.72 -6.40 -10.87
N ASN A 408 16.32 -6.78 -12.08
CA ASN A 408 15.33 -6.08 -12.94
C ASN A 408 15.68 -4.64 -13.32
N CYS A 409 16.96 -4.28 -13.29
CA CYS A 409 17.49 -2.95 -13.59
C CYS A 409 17.92 -2.79 -15.06
N ARG A 410 17.41 -1.77 -15.76
CA ARG A 410 17.88 -1.35 -17.09
C ARG A 410 18.89 -0.22 -16.94
N ARG A 411 19.98 -0.27 -17.69
CA ARG A 411 20.98 0.82 -17.68
C ARG A 411 20.36 2.14 -18.13
N ASN A 412 20.74 3.21 -17.45
CA ASN A 412 20.30 4.58 -17.70
C ASN A 412 18.77 4.77 -17.56
N ALA A 413 18.07 3.88 -16.85
CA ALA A 413 16.68 4.01 -16.48
C ALA A 413 16.59 4.38 -14.99
N TYR A 414 16.02 5.53 -14.72
CA TYR A 414 15.79 6.04 -13.37
C TYR A 414 14.40 5.64 -12.92
N TYR A 415 14.31 4.63 -12.09
CA TYR A 415 13.05 4.06 -11.61
C TYR A 415 12.49 4.84 -10.43
N LEU A 416 11.16 4.99 -10.38
CA LEU A 416 10.47 5.54 -9.24
C LEU A 416 10.48 4.54 -8.08
N LEU A 417 10.85 5.02 -6.89
CA LEU A 417 10.99 4.21 -5.68
C LEU A 417 9.87 4.45 -4.65
N ASN A 418 9.34 5.66 -4.61
CA ASN A 418 8.37 6.12 -3.62
C ASN A 418 7.19 6.84 -4.32
N ASN A 419 6.95 8.11 -3.97
CA ASN A 419 5.76 8.83 -4.37
C ASN A 419 6.08 10.03 -5.27
N TYR A 420 5.63 10.01 -6.51
CA TYR A 420 5.57 11.21 -7.35
C TYR A 420 4.25 11.22 -8.13
N ASN A 421 3.75 12.41 -8.40
CA ASN A 421 2.49 12.60 -9.10
C ASN A 421 2.52 12.02 -10.52
N PRO A 422 1.40 11.53 -11.04
CA PRO A 422 1.30 11.09 -12.42
C PRO A 422 1.48 12.24 -13.41
N GLY A 423 1.97 11.92 -14.60
CA GLY A 423 2.25 12.88 -15.68
C GLY A 423 1.03 13.40 -16.43
N TYR A 424 -0.17 13.01 -16.01
CA TYR A 424 -1.43 13.51 -16.56
C TYR A 424 -2.37 13.99 -15.46
N LEU A 425 -3.08 15.06 -15.74
CA LEU A 425 -4.26 15.46 -15.00
C LEU A 425 -5.46 14.59 -15.40
N GLY A 426 -6.48 14.52 -14.55
CA GLY A 426 -7.63 13.66 -14.77
C GLY A 426 -8.40 13.88 -16.07
N ASP A 427 -8.33 15.06 -16.66
CA ASP A 427 -8.92 15.37 -17.97
C ASP A 427 -8.07 14.86 -19.15
N GLY A 428 -6.88 14.30 -18.88
CA GLY A 428 -5.94 13.79 -19.88
C GLY A 428 -4.99 14.85 -20.44
N THR A 429 -4.95 16.04 -19.86
CA THR A 429 -3.91 17.02 -20.18
C THR A 429 -2.60 16.68 -19.45
N PRO A 430 -1.43 16.92 -20.06
CA PRO A 430 -0.15 16.69 -19.39
C PRO A 430 -0.01 17.54 -18.12
N ALA A 431 0.42 16.92 -17.05
CA ALA A 431 0.78 17.61 -15.82
C ALA A 431 2.11 18.38 -15.99
N PRO A 432 2.32 19.47 -15.24
CA PRO A 432 3.59 20.21 -15.28
C PRO A 432 4.77 19.32 -14.86
N LEU A 433 5.87 19.41 -15.58
CA LEU A 433 7.14 18.73 -15.31
C LEU A 433 8.22 19.74 -14.89
N GLY A 434 9.18 19.30 -14.10
CA GLY A 434 10.33 20.11 -13.69
C GLY A 434 10.84 19.80 -12.29
N ALA A 435 11.95 20.40 -11.92
CA ALA A 435 12.65 20.12 -10.67
C ALA A 435 11.83 20.38 -9.38
N SER A 436 10.80 21.22 -9.46
CA SER A 436 9.92 21.54 -8.33
C SER A 436 8.51 20.92 -8.44
N GLN A 437 8.27 20.07 -9.43
CA GLN A 437 6.93 19.55 -9.70
C GLN A 437 6.69 18.15 -9.13
N PHE A 438 7.74 17.40 -8.80
CA PHE A 438 7.64 16.04 -8.25
C PHE A 438 6.63 15.17 -9.01
N THR A 439 6.75 15.20 -10.34
CA THR A 439 5.86 14.54 -11.28
C THR A 439 6.71 13.63 -12.17
N ILE A 440 6.26 12.40 -12.37
CA ILE A 440 6.88 11.49 -13.32
C ILE A 440 6.28 11.74 -14.72
N PRO A 441 7.10 11.81 -15.78
CA PRO A 441 6.58 11.92 -17.14
C PRO A 441 5.65 10.78 -17.50
N PRO A 442 4.66 10.98 -18.38
CA PRO A 442 3.77 9.93 -18.85
C PRO A 442 4.53 8.74 -19.43
N THR A 443 4.31 7.54 -18.89
CA THR A 443 5.00 6.35 -19.37
C THR A 443 4.29 5.68 -20.53
N LYS A 444 5.05 5.03 -21.41
CA LYS A 444 4.58 4.15 -22.49
C LYS A 444 4.72 2.66 -22.16
N GLN A 445 5.13 2.33 -20.94
CA GLN A 445 5.18 0.94 -20.49
C GLN A 445 3.78 0.31 -20.55
N ASP A 446 3.72 -0.98 -20.90
CA ASP A 446 2.47 -1.74 -20.87
C ASP A 446 1.97 -1.93 -19.43
N ASN A 447 0.65 -2.06 -19.27
CA ASN A 447 0.01 -2.25 -17.98
C ASN A 447 -1.23 -3.14 -18.09
N LEU A 448 -1.76 -3.55 -16.93
CA LEU A 448 -2.93 -4.41 -16.83
C LEU A 448 -4.14 -3.86 -17.60
N ALA A 449 -4.41 -2.55 -17.51
CA ALA A 449 -5.54 -1.92 -18.22
C ALA A 449 -5.45 -2.07 -19.75
N LEU A 450 -4.23 -1.98 -20.30
CA LEU A 450 -3.98 -2.20 -21.73
C LEU A 450 -4.07 -3.67 -22.09
N LEU A 451 -3.54 -4.58 -21.27
CA LEU A 451 -3.66 -6.03 -21.44
C LEU A 451 -5.14 -6.44 -21.50
N LEU A 452 -5.93 -6.05 -20.52
CA LEU A 452 -7.37 -6.33 -20.46
C LEU A 452 -8.12 -5.77 -21.68
N SER A 453 -7.78 -4.52 -22.07
CA SER A 453 -8.41 -3.87 -23.23
C SER A 453 -8.10 -4.61 -24.55
N ARG A 454 -6.85 -5.08 -24.74
CA ARG A 454 -6.45 -5.89 -25.89
C ARG A 454 -7.24 -7.21 -25.97
N HIS A 455 -7.49 -7.80 -24.80
CA HIS A 455 -8.23 -9.07 -24.69
C HIS A 455 -9.75 -8.90 -24.56
N ARG A 456 -10.26 -7.67 -24.62
CA ARG A 456 -11.71 -7.37 -24.51
C ARG A 456 -12.31 -7.83 -23.18
N VAL A 457 -11.54 -7.77 -22.12
CA VAL A 457 -12.00 -7.94 -20.74
C VAL A 457 -12.31 -6.55 -20.17
N SER A 458 -13.53 -6.36 -19.68
CA SER A 458 -13.95 -5.07 -19.13
C SER A 458 -13.25 -4.78 -17.80
N TRP A 459 -12.85 -3.52 -17.60
CA TRP A 459 -12.20 -3.08 -16.38
C TRP A 459 -12.56 -1.64 -16.05
N LYS A 460 -12.48 -1.30 -14.76
CA LYS A 460 -12.57 0.08 -14.25
C LYS A 460 -11.65 0.23 -13.03
N TYR A 461 -11.17 1.46 -12.84
CA TYR A 461 -10.59 1.93 -11.60
C TYR A 461 -11.58 2.90 -10.95
N TYR A 462 -11.86 2.71 -9.66
CA TYR A 462 -12.78 3.54 -8.88
C TYR A 462 -12.00 4.18 -7.72
N GLY A 463 -11.74 5.47 -7.81
CA GLY A 463 -11.09 6.24 -6.74
C GLY A 463 -12.06 7.22 -6.12
N GLU A 464 -12.17 7.21 -4.79
CA GLU A 464 -13.03 8.16 -4.10
C GLU A 464 -12.51 9.58 -4.26
N GLY A 465 -13.41 10.52 -4.57
CA GLY A 465 -13.05 11.89 -4.89
C GLY A 465 -12.77 12.17 -6.38
N TRP A 466 -12.83 11.15 -7.26
CA TRP A 466 -12.73 11.35 -8.70
C TRP A 466 -14.00 11.97 -9.27
N ASP A 467 -13.99 13.27 -9.56
CA ASP A 467 -15.16 13.99 -10.07
C ASP A 467 -15.00 14.36 -11.56
N ASN A 468 -15.71 13.63 -12.43
CA ASN A 468 -15.82 13.91 -13.88
C ASN A 468 -14.47 14.12 -14.61
N GLY A 469 -13.47 13.36 -14.23
CA GLY A 469 -12.13 13.47 -14.80
C GLY A 469 -11.25 14.55 -14.16
N LYS A 470 -11.64 15.06 -13.01
CA LYS A 470 -10.82 15.89 -12.14
C LYS A 470 -10.29 15.07 -10.98
N GLU A 471 -9.02 15.28 -10.67
CA GLU A 471 -8.29 14.48 -9.68
C GLU A 471 -8.70 14.77 -8.25
N ASP A 472 -9.24 15.89 -7.96
CA ASP A 472 -9.70 16.18 -6.66
C ASP A 472 -11.07 16.81 -6.79
N GLY A 473 -12.02 16.05 -6.47
CA GLY A 473 -13.29 16.63 -6.17
C GLY A 473 -13.10 17.90 -5.32
N GLU A 474 -14.12 18.63 -5.05
CA GLU A 474 -14.10 19.88 -4.27
C GLU A 474 -13.52 19.72 -2.84
N GLY A 475 -12.44 18.98 -2.64
CA GLY A 475 -11.90 18.75 -1.31
C GLY A 475 -10.49 18.15 -1.24
N GLY A 476 -9.90 17.78 -2.37
CA GLY A 476 -8.54 17.26 -2.41
C GLY A 476 -8.34 15.93 -1.69
N SER A 477 -9.35 15.05 -1.72
CA SER A 477 -9.34 13.76 -1.05
C SER A 477 -8.92 12.60 -1.96
N TYR A 478 -8.89 12.79 -3.27
CA TYR A 478 -8.52 11.75 -4.23
C TYR A 478 -7.02 11.44 -4.18
N CYS A 479 -6.68 10.16 -4.03
CA CYS A 479 -5.30 9.70 -4.10
C CYS A 479 -4.85 9.54 -5.56
N ASN A 480 -4.23 10.55 -6.14
CA ASN A 480 -3.76 10.49 -7.53
C ASN A 480 -2.60 9.51 -7.74
N ILE A 481 -1.69 9.38 -6.76
CA ILE A 481 -0.56 8.45 -6.80
C ILE A 481 -1.00 6.99 -6.65
N CYS A 482 -2.20 6.75 -6.12
CA CYS A 482 -2.77 5.41 -5.96
C CYS A 482 -3.37 4.85 -7.25
N ASN A 483 -3.58 5.68 -8.28
CA ASN A 483 -4.13 5.21 -9.54
C ASN A 483 -3.01 4.95 -10.58
N PRO A 484 -2.59 3.68 -10.78
CA PRO A 484 -1.49 3.36 -11.67
C PRO A 484 -1.75 3.74 -13.12
N PHE A 485 -3.01 3.85 -13.53
CA PHE A 485 -3.39 4.11 -14.91
C PHE A 485 -3.28 5.58 -15.31
N LEU A 486 -3.19 6.50 -14.33
CA LEU A 486 -2.92 7.92 -14.60
C LEU A 486 -1.49 8.17 -15.11
N TYR A 487 -0.57 7.24 -14.86
CA TYR A 487 0.81 7.34 -15.37
C TYR A 487 0.92 6.95 -16.85
N SER A 488 -0.10 6.26 -17.41
CA SER A 488 -0.06 5.70 -18.76
C SER A 488 -0.46 6.72 -19.83
N GLU A 489 0.44 7.02 -20.77
CA GLU A 489 0.11 7.83 -21.95
C GLU A 489 -1.05 7.23 -22.74
N GLN A 490 -1.03 5.91 -22.97
CA GLN A 490 -2.02 5.23 -23.81
C GLN A 490 -3.42 5.24 -23.17
N VAL A 491 -3.50 5.14 -21.84
CA VAL A 491 -4.78 5.22 -21.13
C VAL A 491 -5.28 6.66 -21.13
N MET A 492 -4.45 7.62 -20.74
CA MET A 492 -4.90 8.98 -20.46
C MET A 492 -5.17 9.80 -21.71
N THR A 493 -4.47 9.55 -22.81
CA THR A 493 -4.74 10.24 -24.10
C THR A 493 -5.90 9.61 -24.88
N ASN A 494 -6.35 8.41 -24.53
CA ASN A 494 -7.51 7.77 -25.15
C ASN A 494 -8.78 8.04 -24.34
N PRO A 495 -9.75 8.85 -24.85
CA PRO A 495 -10.94 9.20 -24.08
C PRO A 495 -11.78 7.99 -23.61
N LYS A 496 -11.78 6.89 -24.39
CA LYS A 496 -12.55 5.68 -24.02
C LYS A 496 -11.87 4.90 -22.89
N LEU A 497 -10.54 4.86 -22.84
CA LEU A 497 -9.81 4.19 -21.75
C LEU A 497 -9.79 5.10 -20.51
N ARG A 498 -9.54 6.39 -20.67
CA ARG A 498 -9.57 7.37 -19.58
C ARG A 498 -10.91 7.37 -18.83
N ALA A 499 -12.03 7.27 -19.56
CA ALA A 499 -13.37 7.22 -18.98
C ALA A 499 -13.65 5.98 -18.12
N ARG A 500 -12.69 5.05 -18.01
CA ARG A 500 -12.78 3.89 -17.10
C ARG A 500 -12.22 4.20 -15.71
N ASN A 501 -11.56 5.34 -15.52
CA ASN A 501 -11.32 5.90 -14.20
C ASN A 501 -12.59 6.60 -13.76
N GLN A 502 -13.17 6.16 -12.65
CA GLN A 502 -14.48 6.60 -12.15
C GLN A 502 -14.42 6.86 -10.64
N ASP A 503 -15.45 7.50 -10.12
CA ASP A 503 -15.61 7.72 -8.69
C ASP A 503 -16.13 6.45 -8.00
N ILE A 504 -15.90 6.34 -6.70
CA ILE A 504 -16.37 5.21 -5.90
C ILE A 504 -17.92 5.09 -5.90
N ASN A 505 -18.64 6.18 -6.07
CA ASN A 505 -20.09 6.17 -6.20
C ASN A 505 -20.57 5.48 -7.49
N ASP A 506 -19.73 5.45 -8.51
CA ASP A 506 -19.98 4.68 -9.73
C ASP A 506 -19.85 3.17 -9.45
N LEU A 507 -18.90 2.73 -8.60
CA LEU A 507 -18.81 1.34 -8.15
C LEU A 507 -20.12 0.93 -7.42
N TYR A 508 -20.58 1.74 -6.49
CA TYR A 508 -21.85 1.48 -5.78
C TYR A 508 -23.05 1.41 -6.75
N SER A 509 -23.02 2.21 -7.80
CA SER A 509 -24.06 2.20 -8.85
C SER A 509 -23.95 0.97 -9.73
N ASP A 510 -22.76 0.58 -10.13
CA ASP A 510 -22.51 -0.62 -10.94
C ASP A 510 -22.93 -1.90 -10.18
N ILE A 511 -22.65 -2.00 -8.88
CA ILE A 511 -23.09 -3.13 -8.04
C ILE A 511 -24.62 -3.17 -7.97
N ARG A 512 -25.29 -2.03 -7.69
CA ARG A 512 -26.76 -1.98 -7.61
C ARG A 512 -27.44 -2.32 -8.92
N ASN A 513 -26.87 -1.89 -10.04
CA ASN A 513 -27.46 -2.06 -11.38
C ASN A 513 -27.05 -3.37 -12.06
N GLY A 514 -26.13 -4.15 -11.48
CA GLY A 514 -25.56 -5.35 -12.11
C GLY A 514 -24.74 -5.06 -13.36
N THR A 515 -24.06 -3.91 -13.39
CA THR A 515 -23.18 -3.46 -14.50
C THR A 515 -21.71 -3.47 -14.13
N LEU A 516 -21.36 -4.22 -13.08
CA LEU A 516 -19.98 -4.36 -12.63
C LEU A 516 -19.08 -4.90 -13.76
N PRO A 517 -17.91 -4.30 -14.04
CA PRO A 517 -16.98 -4.84 -15.01
C PRO A 517 -16.35 -6.15 -14.54
N ALA A 518 -15.65 -6.85 -15.41
CA ALA A 518 -14.94 -8.08 -15.09
C ALA A 518 -13.84 -7.83 -14.03
N VAL A 519 -13.08 -6.75 -14.17
CA VAL A 519 -12.01 -6.38 -13.23
C VAL A 519 -12.25 -4.96 -12.70
N SER A 520 -12.33 -4.83 -11.39
CA SER A 520 -12.50 -3.58 -10.67
C SER A 520 -11.36 -3.40 -9.67
N ILE A 521 -10.73 -2.24 -9.65
CA ILE A 521 -9.80 -1.82 -8.60
C ILE A 521 -10.43 -0.62 -7.92
N ALA A 522 -10.53 -0.63 -6.61
CA ALA A 522 -11.19 0.42 -5.85
C ALA A 522 -10.35 0.90 -4.67
N LYS A 523 -10.18 2.21 -4.57
CA LYS A 523 -9.40 2.88 -3.53
C LYS A 523 -10.27 3.93 -2.86
N PRO A 524 -10.51 3.84 -1.55
CA PRO A 524 -11.14 4.92 -0.80
C PRO A 524 -10.22 6.13 -0.70
N ASP A 525 -10.75 7.25 -0.27
CA ASP A 525 -9.96 8.43 0.04
C ASP A 525 -9.17 8.29 1.34
N GLY A 526 -8.33 9.28 1.63
CA GLY A 526 -7.47 9.27 2.82
C GLY A 526 -8.19 9.37 4.17
N LEU A 527 -9.52 9.51 4.20
CA LEU A 527 -10.31 9.43 5.43
C LEU A 527 -10.74 7.99 5.76
N LEU A 528 -10.88 7.14 4.73
CA LEU A 528 -11.44 5.79 4.86
C LEU A 528 -10.45 4.67 4.54
N ASP A 529 -9.20 4.99 4.14
CA ASP A 529 -8.25 3.99 3.64
C ASP A 529 -7.46 3.22 4.72
N GLY A 530 -7.60 3.59 5.99
CA GLY A 530 -6.92 2.94 7.10
C GLY A 530 -5.52 3.45 7.39
N HIS A 531 -5.03 4.48 6.67
CA HIS A 531 -3.70 5.06 6.87
C HIS A 531 -3.54 5.61 8.30
N PRO A 532 -2.48 5.23 9.05
CA PRO A 532 -2.40 5.56 10.48
C PRO A 532 -2.34 7.06 10.80
N ALA A 533 -1.84 7.88 9.88
CA ALA A 533 -1.72 9.34 10.08
C ALA A 533 -2.96 10.13 9.63
N SER A 534 -3.83 9.58 8.78
CA SER A 534 -4.99 10.30 8.20
C SER A 534 -6.31 9.59 8.42
N SER A 535 -6.29 8.29 8.63
CA SER A 535 -7.44 7.42 8.80
C SER A 535 -7.25 6.45 9.97
N LYS A 536 -8.16 5.52 10.14
CA LYS A 536 -8.14 4.45 11.14
C LYS A 536 -8.53 3.14 10.48
N LEU A 537 -8.09 2.01 11.04
CA LEU A 537 -8.36 0.71 10.45
C LEU A 537 -9.86 0.39 10.39
N ASP A 538 -10.62 0.74 11.43
CA ASP A 538 -12.07 0.53 11.50
C ASP A 538 -12.87 1.33 10.44
N LEU A 539 -12.34 2.46 9.99
CA LEU A 539 -12.91 3.20 8.87
C LEU A 539 -12.74 2.44 7.55
N TYR A 540 -11.59 1.80 7.35
CA TYR A 540 -11.40 0.90 6.21
C TYR A 540 -12.24 -0.37 6.33
N GLU A 541 -12.37 -0.95 7.52
CA GLU A 541 -13.32 -2.05 7.78
C GLU A 541 -14.75 -1.65 7.39
N GLY A 542 -15.20 -0.45 7.77
CA GLY A 542 -16.53 0.08 7.41
C GLY A 542 -16.73 0.26 5.91
N TYR A 543 -15.70 0.74 5.19
CA TYR A 543 -15.70 0.83 3.74
C TYR A 543 -15.81 -0.55 3.08
N VAL A 544 -15.00 -1.51 3.53
CA VAL A 544 -15.03 -2.90 3.05
C VAL A 544 -16.38 -3.54 3.31
N GLN A 545 -16.92 -3.38 4.53
CA GLN A 545 -18.21 -3.91 4.91
C GLN A 545 -19.33 -3.42 3.99
N LYS A 546 -19.38 -2.12 3.71
CA LYS A 546 -20.35 -1.52 2.79
C LYS A 546 -20.35 -2.22 1.42
N ILE A 547 -19.17 -2.47 0.84
CA ILE A 547 -19.06 -3.09 -0.49
C ILE A 547 -19.42 -4.58 -0.43
N VAL A 548 -18.93 -5.31 0.56
CA VAL A 548 -19.23 -6.74 0.74
C VAL A 548 -20.72 -6.97 0.91
N GLU A 549 -21.40 -6.17 1.74
CA GLU A 549 -22.84 -6.29 1.95
C GLU A 549 -23.64 -5.93 0.70
N MET A 550 -23.22 -4.91 -0.05
CA MET A 550 -23.87 -4.55 -1.31
C MET A 550 -23.78 -5.68 -2.36
N VAL A 551 -22.61 -6.34 -2.48
CA VAL A 551 -22.44 -7.47 -3.41
C VAL A 551 -23.26 -8.67 -2.95
N LYS A 552 -23.25 -9.00 -1.65
CA LYS A 552 -24.04 -10.11 -1.08
C LYS A 552 -25.55 -9.88 -1.23
N ALA A 553 -26.01 -8.63 -1.15
CA ALA A 553 -27.43 -8.28 -1.35
C ALA A 553 -27.91 -8.51 -2.80
N ASN A 554 -27.01 -8.72 -3.76
CA ASN A 554 -27.32 -9.09 -5.14
C ASN A 554 -26.90 -10.56 -5.39
N PRO A 555 -27.81 -11.55 -5.29
CA PRO A 555 -27.45 -12.97 -5.40
C PRO A 555 -26.79 -13.35 -6.74
N THR A 556 -27.12 -12.63 -7.81
CA THR A 556 -26.49 -12.88 -9.13
C THR A 556 -25.02 -12.50 -9.08
N LEU A 557 -24.68 -11.34 -8.56
CA LEU A 557 -23.29 -10.90 -8.40
C LEU A 557 -22.56 -11.75 -7.36
N TRP A 558 -23.18 -12.06 -6.23
CA TRP A 558 -22.53 -12.87 -5.20
C TRP A 558 -22.07 -14.25 -5.73
N ASN A 559 -22.85 -14.85 -6.63
CA ASN A 559 -22.53 -16.17 -7.18
C ASN A 559 -21.31 -16.22 -8.10
N ASP A 560 -20.85 -15.09 -8.61
CA ASP A 560 -19.75 -15.05 -9.57
C ASP A 560 -18.74 -13.91 -9.34
N THR A 561 -18.75 -13.34 -8.11
CA THR A 561 -17.82 -12.29 -7.71
C THR A 561 -16.82 -12.78 -6.65
N ALA A 562 -15.59 -12.32 -6.77
CA ALA A 562 -14.58 -12.37 -5.72
C ALA A 562 -14.20 -10.94 -5.31
N ILE A 563 -14.23 -10.66 -4.02
CA ILE A 563 -13.73 -9.40 -3.43
C ILE A 563 -12.40 -9.73 -2.77
N MET A 564 -11.34 -9.05 -3.17
CA MET A 564 -10.00 -9.15 -2.60
C MET A 564 -9.73 -7.88 -1.81
N VAL A 565 -9.34 -8.01 -0.54
CA VAL A 565 -9.08 -6.88 0.36
C VAL A 565 -7.64 -6.94 0.80
N THR A 566 -6.88 -5.90 0.52
CA THR A 566 -5.46 -5.80 0.86
C THR A 566 -5.08 -4.37 1.20
N PHE A 567 -3.78 -4.15 1.40
CA PHE A 567 -3.14 -2.85 1.60
C PHE A 567 -2.09 -2.63 0.52
N ASP A 568 -1.71 -1.39 0.31
CA ASP A 568 -0.68 -1.01 -0.67
C ASP A 568 0.72 -1.40 -0.19
N GLU A 569 1.02 -1.19 1.10
CA GLU A 569 2.29 -1.52 1.73
C GLU A 569 2.15 -1.77 3.24
N GLY A 570 3.24 -2.21 3.86
CA GLY A 570 3.31 -2.43 5.30
C GLY A 570 3.46 -1.16 6.14
N GLY A 571 3.68 0.00 5.50
CA GLY A 571 3.78 1.30 6.19
C GLY A 571 4.91 1.38 7.20
N GLY A 572 5.99 0.63 7.03
CA GLY A 572 7.12 0.61 7.96
C GLY A 572 6.87 -0.14 9.27
N TYR A 573 5.70 -0.73 9.47
CA TYR A 573 5.43 -1.56 10.65
C TYR A 573 6.22 -2.87 10.62
N TYR A 574 6.60 -3.35 11.80
CA TYR A 574 7.26 -4.63 12.01
C TYR A 574 6.39 -5.80 11.54
N ASP A 575 7.04 -6.79 10.95
CA ASP A 575 6.45 -8.07 10.59
C ASP A 575 7.47 -9.20 10.82
N SER A 576 7.01 -10.33 11.35
CA SER A 576 7.87 -11.47 11.67
C SER A 576 8.10 -12.42 10.49
N GLY A 577 7.37 -12.23 9.37
CA GLY A 577 7.37 -13.15 8.23
C GLY A 577 8.68 -13.18 7.44
N TYR A 578 8.86 -14.28 6.70
CA TYR A 578 9.91 -14.40 5.70
C TYR A 578 9.67 -13.41 4.57
N VAL A 579 10.71 -12.73 4.11
CA VAL A 579 10.67 -11.82 2.95
C VAL A 579 11.53 -12.41 1.85
N GLN A 580 11.00 -12.49 0.62
CA GLN A 580 11.72 -12.90 -0.58
C GLN A 580 12.11 -11.68 -1.43
N PRO A 581 13.35 -11.17 -1.38
CA PRO A 581 13.78 -10.16 -2.34
C PRO A 581 13.81 -10.73 -3.76
N ILE A 582 12.81 -10.32 -4.56
CA ILE A 582 12.63 -10.80 -5.94
C ILE A 582 13.61 -10.12 -6.89
N ASP A 583 13.76 -8.81 -6.75
CA ASP A 583 14.63 -7.96 -7.56
C ASP A 583 15.14 -6.77 -6.73
N PHE A 584 15.69 -5.74 -7.36
CA PHE A 584 16.20 -4.56 -6.68
C PHE A 584 15.12 -3.83 -5.83
N PHE A 585 13.87 -3.94 -6.23
CA PHE A 585 12.75 -3.23 -5.61
C PHE A 585 12.14 -3.94 -4.39
N GLY A 586 12.42 -5.17 -4.19
CA GLY A 586 11.91 -5.98 -3.07
C GLY A 586 11.44 -7.36 -3.55
N ASP A 587 10.58 -8.04 -2.85
CA ASP A 587 9.45 -7.66 -1.97
C ASP A 587 9.87 -7.11 -0.59
N GLY A 588 8.87 -6.53 0.09
CA GLY A 588 8.96 -6.11 1.48
C GLY A 588 8.16 -7.00 2.45
N THR A 589 7.76 -6.42 3.59
CA THR A 589 7.01 -7.11 4.64
C THR A 589 5.68 -7.68 4.14
N ARG A 590 5.15 -8.66 4.88
CA ARG A 590 3.79 -9.16 4.63
C ARG A 590 2.76 -8.06 4.89
N ILE A 591 1.73 -8.07 4.08
CA ILE A 591 0.53 -7.26 4.23
C ILE A 591 -0.70 -8.17 4.22
N PRO A 592 -1.84 -7.81 4.84
CA PRO A 592 -3.04 -8.64 4.81
C PRO A 592 -3.60 -8.85 3.40
N LEU A 593 -4.07 -10.07 3.11
CA LEU A 593 -4.95 -10.34 1.98
C LEU A 593 -6.10 -11.24 2.40
N LEU A 594 -7.32 -10.73 2.25
CA LEU A 594 -8.57 -11.49 2.38
C LEU A 594 -9.18 -11.72 1.00
N VAL A 595 -9.69 -12.91 0.76
CA VAL A 595 -10.47 -13.21 -0.45
C VAL A 595 -11.87 -13.65 -0.05
N ILE A 596 -12.86 -12.84 -0.40
CA ILE A 596 -14.26 -12.95 0.00
C ILE A 596 -15.08 -13.35 -1.22
N SER A 597 -15.58 -14.57 -1.22
CA SER A 597 -16.35 -15.16 -2.32
C SER A 597 -17.15 -16.36 -1.81
N LYS A 598 -18.20 -16.74 -2.49
CA LYS A 598 -18.87 -18.03 -2.27
C LYS A 598 -17.91 -19.24 -2.37
N TYR A 599 -16.81 -19.08 -3.09
CA TYR A 599 -15.82 -20.14 -3.35
C TYR A 599 -14.59 -20.08 -2.43
N SER A 600 -14.56 -19.16 -1.46
CA SER A 600 -13.49 -19.03 -0.49
C SER A 600 -13.97 -19.22 0.97
N GLU A 601 -15.22 -19.68 1.16
CA GLU A 601 -15.79 -19.91 2.47
C GLU A 601 -15.08 -21.06 3.22
N GLY A 602 -15.07 -20.97 4.55
CA GLY A 602 -14.52 -22.01 5.43
C GLY A 602 -13.38 -21.55 6.34
N GLY A 603 -12.97 -20.28 6.26
CA GLY A 603 -11.98 -19.67 7.14
C GLY A 603 -10.60 -20.32 7.02
N HIS A 604 -10.22 -20.76 5.81
CA HIS A 604 -8.91 -21.36 5.59
C HIS A 604 -7.81 -20.31 5.42
N VAL A 605 -6.61 -20.68 5.89
CA VAL A 605 -5.42 -19.84 5.77
C VAL A 605 -4.51 -20.42 4.68
N VAL A 606 -4.07 -19.59 3.77
CA VAL A 606 -3.21 -19.95 2.64
C VAL A 606 -1.81 -19.38 2.85
N HIS A 607 -0.80 -20.25 2.74
CA HIS A 607 0.59 -19.96 3.06
C HIS A 607 1.48 -19.77 1.82
N THR A 608 0.89 -19.85 0.62
CA THR A 608 1.60 -19.64 -0.64
C THR A 608 2.16 -18.21 -0.69
N TYR A 609 3.41 -18.07 -1.14
CA TYR A 609 4.04 -16.77 -1.28
C TYR A 609 3.41 -15.97 -2.41
N TYR A 610 2.93 -14.76 -2.12
CA TYR A 610 2.30 -13.84 -3.05
C TYR A 610 2.85 -12.42 -2.87
N ASP A 611 2.68 -11.60 -3.91
CA ASP A 611 2.79 -10.15 -3.86
C ASP A 611 1.63 -9.48 -4.64
N HIS A 612 1.64 -8.17 -4.80
CA HIS A 612 0.59 -7.44 -5.55
C HIS A 612 0.39 -7.98 -6.97
N VAL A 613 1.46 -8.40 -7.65
CA VAL A 613 1.41 -8.92 -9.03
C VAL A 613 0.74 -10.30 -9.10
N SER A 614 0.55 -10.97 -7.96
CA SER A 614 -0.27 -12.17 -7.87
C SER A 614 -1.73 -11.91 -8.27
N PHE A 615 -2.23 -10.67 -8.08
CA PHE A 615 -3.53 -10.25 -8.61
C PHE A 615 -3.55 -10.29 -10.14
N ASP A 616 -2.52 -9.77 -10.81
CA ASP A 616 -2.42 -9.81 -12.28
C ASP A 616 -2.38 -11.25 -12.77
N LYS A 617 -1.59 -12.11 -12.11
CA LYS A 617 -1.52 -13.55 -12.41
C LYS A 617 -2.87 -14.26 -12.21
N PHE A 618 -3.66 -13.86 -11.19
CA PHE A 618 -5.02 -14.37 -11.02
C PHE A 618 -5.91 -13.97 -12.20
N VAL A 619 -5.90 -12.69 -12.56
CA VAL A 619 -6.69 -12.18 -13.70
C VAL A 619 -6.33 -12.93 -14.97
N GLU A 620 -5.04 -13.07 -15.28
CA GLU A 620 -4.56 -13.81 -16.44
C GLU A 620 -5.02 -15.27 -16.42
N ALA A 621 -4.87 -15.94 -15.30
CA ALA A 621 -5.26 -17.34 -15.15
C ALA A 621 -6.77 -17.51 -15.28
N ASN A 622 -7.57 -16.65 -14.66
CA ASN A 622 -9.03 -16.71 -14.66
C ASN A 622 -9.63 -16.46 -16.04
N TRP A 623 -9.15 -15.44 -16.77
CA TRP A 623 -9.62 -15.15 -18.14
C TRP A 623 -8.86 -15.91 -19.23
N GLY A 624 -7.90 -16.77 -18.87
CA GLY A 624 -7.13 -17.57 -19.81
C GLY A 624 -6.26 -16.70 -20.74
N LEU A 625 -5.73 -15.61 -20.22
CA LEU A 625 -4.80 -14.76 -20.96
C LEU A 625 -3.43 -15.42 -21.00
N HIS A 626 -2.86 -15.56 -22.20
CA HIS A 626 -1.53 -16.15 -22.39
C HIS A 626 -0.44 -15.09 -22.59
N GLU A 627 -0.86 -13.87 -22.87
CA GLU A 627 0.00 -12.69 -22.94
C GLU A 627 0.26 -12.19 -21.54
N ARG A 628 1.47 -11.74 -21.27
CA ARG A 628 1.90 -11.08 -20.05
C ARG A 628 1.82 -9.56 -20.22
N ILE A 629 1.81 -8.83 -19.11
CA ILE A 629 1.83 -7.36 -19.14
C ILE A 629 3.05 -6.90 -19.94
N SER A 630 4.24 -7.35 -19.57
CA SER A 630 5.47 -7.11 -20.29
C SER A 630 6.42 -8.31 -20.17
N GLN A 631 7.59 -8.26 -20.83
CA GLN A 631 8.62 -9.28 -20.65
C GLN A 631 9.38 -9.16 -19.32
N ARG A 632 9.23 -8.04 -18.63
CA ARG A 632 9.96 -7.72 -17.39
C ARG A 632 9.04 -7.62 -16.18
N SER A 633 7.74 -7.74 -16.38
CA SER A 633 6.76 -7.74 -15.31
C SER A 633 6.81 -9.07 -14.53
N ARG A 634 6.58 -9.01 -13.22
CA ARG A 634 6.68 -10.16 -12.31
C ARG A 634 5.60 -11.23 -12.54
N ASP A 635 4.56 -10.95 -13.32
CA ASP A 635 3.60 -11.96 -13.77
C ASP A 635 4.24 -13.10 -14.60
N ASN A 636 5.48 -12.91 -15.08
CA ASN A 636 6.31 -13.96 -15.68
C ASN A 636 6.92 -14.93 -14.66
N LEU A 637 6.93 -14.63 -13.38
CA LEU A 637 7.49 -15.51 -12.36
C LEU A 637 6.69 -16.82 -12.24
N PRO A 638 7.36 -17.94 -11.91
CA PRO A 638 6.67 -19.21 -11.67
C PRO A 638 5.78 -19.13 -10.42
N ASN A 639 4.83 -20.06 -10.31
CA ASN A 639 4.16 -20.27 -9.04
C ASN A 639 5.11 -20.94 -8.03
N PRO A 640 5.00 -20.63 -6.73
CA PRO A 640 5.84 -21.22 -5.70
C PRO A 640 5.70 -22.73 -5.61
N VAL A 641 6.82 -23.37 -5.33
CA VAL A 641 6.89 -24.77 -4.89
C VAL A 641 7.53 -24.74 -3.52
N ALA A 642 6.82 -25.18 -2.49
CA ALA A 642 7.29 -25.15 -1.12
C ALA A 642 7.23 -26.56 -0.50
N LEU A 643 7.95 -26.75 0.62
CA LEU A 643 7.85 -27.96 1.42
C LEU A 643 6.55 -27.96 2.23
N PRO A 644 5.88 -29.12 2.40
CA PRO A 644 4.68 -29.17 3.26
C PRO A 644 4.93 -28.78 4.71
N GLU A 645 6.14 -29.01 5.22
CA GLU A 645 6.61 -28.66 6.56
C GLU A 645 7.03 -27.20 6.71
N ASP A 646 7.34 -26.55 5.59
CA ASP A 646 7.62 -25.10 5.53
C ASP A 646 7.01 -24.50 4.26
N PRO A 647 5.71 -24.18 4.29
CA PRO A 647 4.99 -23.68 3.12
C PRO A 647 5.30 -22.21 2.78
N TYR A 648 6.04 -21.52 3.64
CA TYR A 648 6.27 -20.07 3.52
C TYR A 648 7.41 -19.69 2.58
N VAL A 649 8.38 -20.60 2.40
CA VAL A 649 9.62 -20.32 1.64
C VAL A 649 9.61 -21.07 0.32
N PRO A 650 9.55 -20.39 -0.85
CA PRO A 650 9.62 -21.03 -2.15
C PRO A 650 10.98 -21.71 -2.41
N LEU A 651 10.96 -23.02 -2.71
CA LEU A 651 12.17 -23.75 -3.13
C LEU A 651 12.69 -23.32 -4.51
N ASN A 652 11.79 -22.77 -5.34
CA ASN A 652 12.07 -22.26 -6.67
C ASN A 652 12.10 -20.74 -6.72
N ALA A 653 12.55 -20.10 -5.63
CA ALA A 653 12.71 -18.65 -5.54
C ALA A 653 13.54 -18.09 -6.72
N PRO A 654 13.18 -16.89 -7.26
CA PRO A 654 12.00 -16.11 -6.89
C PRO A 654 10.73 -16.63 -7.57
N ALA A 655 9.65 -16.68 -6.81
CA ALA A 655 8.36 -17.19 -7.26
C ALA A 655 7.21 -16.51 -6.52
N ILE A 656 6.11 -16.21 -7.24
CA ILE A 656 4.88 -15.67 -6.66
C ILE A 656 3.67 -16.47 -7.17
N GLY A 657 2.70 -16.70 -6.31
CA GLY A 657 1.49 -17.45 -6.65
C GLY A 657 0.50 -16.67 -7.54
N ASN A 658 -0.56 -17.34 -7.95
CA ASN A 658 -1.61 -16.75 -8.78
C ASN A 658 -2.98 -16.70 -8.07
N LEU A 659 -3.02 -16.78 -6.76
CA LEU A 659 -4.19 -16.72 -5.90
C LEU A 659 -5.27 -17.79 -6.15
N MET A 660 -5.07 -18.75 -7.05
CA MET A 660 -6.08 -19.77 -7.37
C MET A 660 -6.36 -20.71 -6.19
N ASP A 661 -5.41 -20.92 -5.32
CA ASP A 661 -5.50 -21.72 -4.09
C ASP A 661 -6.19 -21.00 -2.93
N MET A 662 -6.52 -19.72 -3.10
CA MET A 662 -7.44 -19.00 -2.21
C MET A 662 -8.91 -19.45 -2.37
N PHE A 663 -9.21 -20.30 -3.36
CA PHE A 663 -10.58 -20.72 -3.71
C PHE A 663 -10.72 -22.25 -3.69
N ASP A 664 -11.90 -22.74 -3.31
CA ASP A 664 -12.35 -24.11 -3.52
C ASP A 664 -13.51 -24.16 -4.53
N PHE A 665 -13.18 -24.24 -5.80
CA PHE A 665 -14.18 -24.30 -6.87
C PHE A 665 -14.98 -25.61 -6.94
N ARG A 666 -14.65 -26.62 -6.11
CA ARG A 666 -15.48 -27.85 -5.97
C ARG A 666 -16.82 -27.52 -5.35
N LEU A 667 -16.91 -26.44 -4.59
CA LEU A 667 -18.16 -25.91 -4.04
C LEU A 667 -19.18 -25.53 -5.13
N ALA A 668 -18.72 -25.18 -6.33
CA ALA A 668 -19.58 -24.86 -7.47
C ALA A 668 -20.41 -26.05 -8.01
N HIS A 669 -20.03 -27.27 -7.66
CA HIS A 669 -20.59 -28.51 -8.23
C HIS A 669 -21.46 -29.28 -7.22
N GLN A 670 -21.77 -28.72 -6.05
CA GLN A 670 -22.67 -29.33 -5.07
C GLN A 670 -24.11 -28.83 -5.30
N PRO A 671 -25.01 -29.66 -5.88
CA PRO A 671 -26.42 -29.29 -5.96
C PRO A 671 -27.03 -29.40 -4.55
N GLY A 672 -27.56 -28.28 -4.00
CA GLY A 672 -28.49 -28.32 -2.90
C GLY A 672 -27.97 -27.88 -1.52
N ARG A 673 -27.21 -26.78 -1.43
CA ARG A 673 -26.92 -26.15 -0.13
C ARG A 673 -27.75 -24.88 0.13
N ASP A 674 -28.58 -24.49 -0.81
CA ASP A 674 -29.26 -23.19 -0.78
C ASP A 674 -30.65 -23.18 -0.09
N ASP A 675 -31.18 -24.33 0.44
CA ASP A 675 -32.58 -24.37 0.90
C ASP A 675 -32.89 -24.98 2.29
N ASP A 676 -31.91 -25.42 3.07
CA ASP A 676 -32.24 -26.18 4.31
C ASP A 676 -31.95 -25.48 5.67
N GLU A 677 -31.49 -24.23 5.73
CA GLU A 677 -31.32 -23.52 7.01
C GLU A 677 -32.43 -22.49 7.34
N ALA A 678 -33.46 -22.36 6.52
CA ALA A 678 -34.57 -21.45 6.77
C ALA A 678 -35.76 -22.07 7.54
N LEU A 679 -35.66 -23.30 8.02
CA LEU A 679 -36.73 -23.96 8.80
C LEU A 679 -36.15 -24.82 9.94
N GLN A 680 -35.62 -24.21 10.98
CA GLN A 680 -35.70 -24.77 12.36
C GLN A 680 -35.37 -23.67 13.38
N ASP A 681 -36.46 -23.11 13.93
CA ASP A 681 -36.67 -22.38 15.19
C ASP A 681 -35.61 -21.40 15.69
#